data_05533659475f918657da1e15e1cf508c
#
_entry.id   05533659475f918657da1e15e1cf508c
#
_cell.length_a   1.000
_cell.length_b   1.000
_cell.length_c   1.000
_cell.angle_alpha   90.00
_cell.angle_beta   90.00
_cell.angle_gamma   90.00
#
_symmetry.space_group_name_H-M   'P 1'
#
loop_
_entity.id
_entity.type
_entity.pdbx_description
1 polymer ?
#
loop_
_entity_poly.entity_id
_entity_poly.type
_entity_poly.pdbx_seq_one_letter_code
_entity_poly.pdbx_strand_id
1 'polypeptide(L)'
;TANRGLAEPNAFTLARPIAGAYAAGMLFITDSGNHRVLVYGDPSASNDLPSFGAQRVLGQDGFQFNTVNLIEGREFRFSSSGGVAVDTKSDPPRLYVADTGNNRILGFKDARKVRPGQKADLVIGQGSDDYRFQRSLVNYPSNDSTTPNQSGLNSPMGLAVDSGGNLWVADYGNGRVLRFPTPFQKQQQAADIVLGQTGFNIQLTDPTIRTMARPFGLAFSNDGNLAVSDLAHNRVLVFQNDAVKGFQNGQSAAKIYGQNDANSISSGSTDNKFNAPRGIAFDTGDRLYVCDAGNGRVSIFGALWQQPQFGGSAAEFIRGLSTPQGVFVSPATGAIWIAEAGSSTQTRRWPSYDNLSVGGYASNGYVYSVYPTAVTMDGFGNLLVAEATNRVDFFFPSLTVTNAANYSTRVTPGMIGSIWPAGNTYGTVTKDFNELANPLPLPTTLADIQVLVNDKPAPLFFVSPGQINFQMPSTITDSGTVEVQVVSPSKDQILGARTISILNSSPALFTNDGSGGGQVAALNQDNSRNSPTNRAKKNQVVQLFGTGPGKVPNSPPDGTLSSGLVPTEGAIQVYLDGIPVAASAIEYSGLAPGLVGVWQINVRIPEKFVPVVPNAVPVLLQYRDRFSLEQGMKVTTIAVEP
;
A
#
# COMPACT_ATOMS: atom_id res chain seq x y z
N THR A 1 -22.55 -7.50 -15.64
CA THR A 1 -22.51 -8.59 -16.64
C THR A 1 -21.08 -8.93 -17.00
N ALA A 2 -20.77 -10.24 -17.20
CA ALA A 2 -19.48 -10.66 -17.69
C ALA A 2 -19.08 -9.87 -18.95
N ASN A 3 -17.79 -9.52 -19.07
CA ASN A 3 -17.28 -8.79 -20.23
C ASN A 3 -18.06 -7.51 -20.59
N ARG A 4 -18.69 -6.84 -19.62
CA ARG A 4 -19.58 -5.67 -19.83
C ARG A 4 -20.74 -5.96 -20.78
N GLY A 5 -21.16 -7.21 -20.92
CA GLY A 5 -22.22 -7.66 -21.83
C GLY A 5 -21.77 -7.88 -23.28
N LEU A 6 -20.47 -7.79 -23.56
CA LEU A 6 -19.91 -8.14 -24.86
C LEU A 6 -19.82 -9.65 -25.04
N ALA A 7 -20.02 -10.13 -26.27
CA ALA A 7 -19.85 -11.54 -26.60
C ALA A 7 -18.41 -12.00 -26.47
N GLU A 8 -17.46 -11.12 -26.81
CA GLU A 8 -16.02 -11.37 -26.71
C GLU A 8 -15.40 -10.46 -25.65
N PRO A 9 -14.45 -10.97 -24.86
CA PRO A 9 -13.68 -10.15 -23.94
C PRO A 9 -12.69 -9.23 -24.68
N ASN A 10 -12.17 -8.23 -23.98
CA ASN A 10 -11.12 -7.35 -24.48
C ASN A 10 -10.21 -6.86 -23.34
N ALA A 11 -9.31 -5.92 -23.60
CA ALA A 11 -8.38 -5.39 -22.60
C ALA A 11 -9.07 -4.66 -21.43
N PHE A 12 -10.34 -4.25 -21.59
CA PHE A 12 -11.10 -3.48 -20.60
C PHE A 12 -12.19 -4.30 -19.91
N THR A 13 -12.26 -5.60 -20.18
CA THR A 13 -13.34 -6.46 -19.69
C THR A 13 -12.82 -7.61 -18.84
N LEU A 14 -13.63 -8.03 -17.89
CA LEU A 14 -13.36 -9.12 -16.96
C LEU A 14 -14.59 -10.03 -16.81
N ALA A 15 -14.35 -11.28 -16.44
CA ALA A 15 -15.37 -12.24 -16.04
C ALA A 15 -14.88 -13.00 -14.78
N ARG A 16 -15.52 -12.75 -13.63
CA ARG A 16 -15.22 -13.39 -12.34
C ARG A 16 -13.74 -13.28 -11.93
N PRO A 17 -13.19 -12.08 -11.74
CA PRO A 17 -11.85 -11.92 -11.18
C PRO A 17 -11.83 -12.45 -9.73
N ILE A 18 -10.81 -13.23 -9.37
CA ILE A 18 -10.75 -13.96 -8.09
C ILE A 18 -9.47 -13.72 -7.29
N ALA A 19 -8.41 -13.26 -7.91
CA ALA A 19 -7.16 -12.95 -7.22
C ALA A 19 -6.42 -11.83 -7.93
N GLY A 20 -5.61 -11.11 -7.18
CA GLY A 20 -4.72 -10.08 -7.71
C GLY A 20 -3.44 -10.00 -6.91
N ALA A 21 -2.34 -9.66 -7.58
CA ALA A 21 -1.07 -9.35 -6.95
C ALA A 21 -0.48 -8.10 -7.60
N TYR A 22 -0.01 -7.17 -6.78
CA TYR A 22 0.77 -6.02 -7.24
C TYR A 22 2.23 -6.25 -6.89
N ALA A 23 3.10 -6.19 -7.89
CA ALA A 23 4.53 -6.30 -7.69
C ALA A 23 5.30 -5.79 -8.92
N ALA A 24 6.51 -5.30 -8.70
CA ALA A 24 7.41 -4.83 -9.75
C ALA A 24 6.80 -3.74 -10.68
N GLY A 25 5.96 -2.85 -10.11
CA GLY A 25 5.27 -1.80 -10.86
C GLY A 25 4.14 -2.29 -11.76
N MET A 26 3.62 -3.50 -11.52
CA MET A 26 2.54 -4.08 -12.32
C MET A 26 1.49 -4.74 -11.45
N LEU A 27 0.25 -4.74 -11.94
CA LEU A 27 -0.85 -5.48 -11.37
C LEU A 27 -1.18 -6.70 -12.23
N PHE A 28 -1.27 -7.85 -11.60
CA PHE A 28 -1.68 -9.12 -12.19
C PHE A 28 -3.06 -9.50 -11.64
N ILE A 29 -4.05 -9.70 -12.52
CA ILE A 29 -5.42 -10.06 -12.15
C ILE A 29 -5.80 -11.38 -12.77
N THR A 30 -6.19 -12.35 -11.95
CA THR A 30 -6.78 -13.61 -12.42
C THR A 30 -8.22 -13.39 -12.85
N ASP A 31 -8.47 -13.34 -14.16
CA ASP A 31 -9.77 -13.21 -14.81
C ASP A 31 -10.33 -14.59 -15.11
N SER A 32 -10.88 -15.24 -14.05
CA SER A 32 -11.14 -16.69 -14.08
C SER A 32 -12.21 -17.12 -15.06
N GLY A 33 -13.23 -16.30 -15.29
CA GLY A 33 -14.29 -16.62 -16.24
C GLY A 33 -13.86 -16.50 -17.70
N ASN A 34 -12.73 -15.83 -17.96
CA ASN A 34 -12.11 -15.75 -19.29
C ASN A 34 -10.82 -16.58 -19.39
N HIS A 35 -10.49 -17.38 -18.38
CA HIS A 35 -9.32 -18.27 -18.33
C HIS A 35 -8.01 -17.57 -18.68
N ARG A 36 -7.77 -16.37 -18.11
CA ARG A 36 -6.59 -15.56 -18.39
C ARG A 36 -6.10 -14.76 -17.16
N VAL A 37 -4.87 -14.31 -17.22
CA VAL A 37 -4.36 -13.29 -16.30
C VAL A 37 -4.17 -11.99 -17.09
N LEU A 38 -4.81 -10.93 -16.66
CA LEU A 38 -4.60 -9.59 -17.20
C LEU A 38 -3.47 -8.90 -16.44
N VAL A 39 -2.61 -8.23 -17.19
CA VAL A 39 -1.47 -7.49 -16.65
C VAL A 39 -1.62 -6.02 -17.00
N TYR A 40 -1.70 -5.21 -15.96
CA TYR A 40 -1.73 -3.77 -16.07
C TYR A 40 -0.34 -3.25 -15.69
N GLY A 41 0.21 -2.32 -16.47
CA GLY A 41 1.43 -1.59 -16.12
C GLY A 41 1.20 -0.74 -14.88
N ASP A 42 2.19 0.05 -14.51
CA ASP A 42 2.08 0.94 -13.36
C ASP A 42 0.86 1.85 -13.49
N PRO A 43 -0.20 1.62 -12.71
CA PRO A 43 -1.42 2.43 -12.82
C PRO A 43 -1.18 3.91 -12.47
N SER A 44 -0.14 4.21 -11.66
CA SER A 44 0.18 5.58 -11.26
C SER A 44 0.88 6.38 -12.37
N ALA A 45 1.45 5.70 -13.37
CA ALA A 45 2.10 6.33 -14.52
C ALA A 45 1.11 6.78 -15.62
N SER A 46 -0.15 6.39 -15.54
CA SER A 46 -1.19 6.73 -16.51
C SER A 46 -2.04 7.92 -16.03
N ASN A 47 -2.04 9.00 -16.80
CA ASN A 47 -2.92 10.15 -16.57
C ASN A 47 -4.33 9.94 -17.17
N ASP A 48 -4.57 8.84 -17.90
CA ASP A 48 -5.83 8.57 -18.63
C ASP A 48 -6.64 7.45 -17.96
N LEU A 49 -7.31 7.78 -16.86
CA LEU A 49 -8.13 6.87 -16.07
C LEU A 49 -9.30 6.19 -16.83
N PRO A 50 -10.03 6.85 -17.72
CA PRO A 50 -11.14 6.22 -18.44
C PRO A 50 -10.73 5.22 -19.51
N SER A 51 -9.47 5.27 -19.97
CA SER A 51 -8.91 4.45 -21.06
C SER A 51 -7.94 3.36 -20.60
N PHE A 52 -7.77 3.17 -19.27
CA PHE A 52 -6.80 2.22 -18.75
C PHE A 52 -7.25 0.76 -18.95
N GLY A 53 -6.83 0.15 -20.06
CA GLY A 53 -6.98 -1.27 -20.34
C GLY A 53 -5.77 -2.08 -19.90
N ALA A 54 -5.93 -3.38 -19.75
CA ALA A 54 -4.79 -4.28 -19.55
C ALA A 54 -3.82 -4.14 -20.74
N GLN A 55 -2.55 -4.02 -20.42
CA GLN A 55 -1.49 -3.88 -21.44
C GLN A 55 -1.07 -5.23 -22.00
N ARG A 56 -1.29 -6.31 -21.22
CA ARG A 56 -0.90 -7.67 -21.59
C ARG A 56 -1.89 -8.68 -21.06
N VAL A 57 -1.95 -9.82 -21.73
CA VAL A 57 -2.76 -10.97 -21.33
C VAL A 57 -1.89 -12.22 -21.32
N LEU A 58 -2.06 -13.05 -20.31
CA LEU A 58 -1.52 -14.39 -20.23
C LEU A 58 -2.65 -15.41 -20.21
N GLY A 59 -2.41 -16.61 -20.73
CA GLY A 59 -3.40 -17.66 -20.78
C GLY A 59 -4.28 -17.66 -22.02
N GLN A 60 -4.12 -16.64 -22.87
CA GLN A 60 -4.82 -16.49 -24.15
C GLN A 60 -3.88 -15.82 -25.17
N ASP A 61 -4.06 -16.11 -26.46
CA ASP A 61 -3.26 -15.52 -27.54
C ASP A 61 -3.58 -14.03 -27.79
N GLY A 62 -4.71 -13.55 -27.29
CA GLY A 62 -5.14 -12.16 -27.40
C GLY A 62 -6.25 -11.84 -26.41
N PHE A 63 -6.56 -10.54 -26.29
CA PHE A 63 -7.57 -10.07 -25.33
C PHE A 63 -9.00 -10.51 -25.68
N GLN A 64 -9.28 -10.85 -26.92
CA GLN A 64 -10.60 -11.25 -27.41
C GLN A 64 -10.93 -12.72 -27.13
N PHE A 65 -9.98 -13.52 -26.67
CA PHE A 65 -10.17 -14.94 -26.43
C PHE A 65 -10.50 -15.25 -24.98
N ASN A 66 -11.32 -16.27 -24.74
CA ASN A 66 -11.74 -16.76 -23.43
C ASN A 66 -11.99 -18.26 -23.40
N THR A 67 -11.52 -18.99 -24.40
CA THR A 67 -11.73 -20.43 -24.49
C THR A 67 -10.93 -21.16 -23.41
N VAL A 68 -11.52 -22.23 -22.89
CA VAL A 68 -10.79 -23.16 -22.01
C VAL A 68 -9.73 -23.86 -22.86
N ASN A 69 -8.55 -23.93 -22.35
CA ASN A 69 -7.32 -24.32 -23.02
C ASN A 69 -7.32 -25.66 -23.77
N LEU A 70 -6.38 -25.76 -24.70
CA LEU A 70 -5.99 -27.00 -25.38
C LEU A 70 -4.92 -27.80 -24.59
N ILE A 71 -4.71 -27.53 -23.31
CA ILE A 71 -3.67 -28.06 -22.43
C ILE A 71 -2.27 -27.92 -23.06
N GLU A 72 -1.75 -26.71 -22.97
CA GLU A 72 -0.36 -26.40 -23.31
C GLU A 72 0.24 -25.36 -22.35
N GLY A 73 1.46 -24.93 -22.56
CA GLY A 73 2.12 -23.97 -21.66
C GLY A 73 1.67 -22.53 -21.78
N ARG A 74 0.72 -22.19 -22.65
CA ARG A 74 0.21 -20.84 -22.92
C ARG A 74 -1.11 -20.53 -22.25
N GLU A 75 -1.91 -21.56 -21.95
CA GLU A 75 -3.30 -21.39 -21.60
C GLU A 75 -3.60 -21.86 -20.18
N PHE A 76 -4.65 -21.32 -19.59
CA PHE A 76 -5.11 -21.65 -18.24
C PHE A 76 -6.50 -22.31 -18.28
N ARG A 77 -6.76 -23.06 -17.22
CA ARG A 77 -8.09 -23.54 -16.86
C ARG A 77 -8.34 -23.20 -15.40
N PHE A 78 -8.96 -22.08 -15.14
CA PHE A 78 -9.37 -21.74 -13.78
C PHE A 78 -10.67 -22.46 -13.43
N SER A 79 -10.78 -22.91 -12.19
CA SER A 79 -12.01 -23.38 -11.59
C SER A 79 -12.68 -22.22 -10.83
N SER A 80 -13.08 -22.43 -9.59
CA SER A 80 -13.61 -21.38 -8.72
C SER A 80 -12.53 -20.52 -8.05
N SER A 81 -11.27 -20.82 -8.26
CA SER A 81 -10.11 -20.14 -7.68
C SER A 81 -8.91 -20.23 -8.63
N GLY A 82 -7.91 -19.37 -8.45
CA GLY A 82 -6.67 -19.35 -9.21
C GLY A 82 -5.74 -18.32 -8.60
N GLY A 83 -4.86 -18.74 -7.69
CA GLY A 83 -3.91 -17.86 -7.02
C GLY A 83 -2.89 -17.29 -8.00
N VAL A 84 -2.40 -16.10 -7.72
CA VAL A 84 -1.27 -15.48 -8.41
C VAL A 84 -0.28 -14.95 -7.38
N ALA A 85 1.02 -15.16 -7.60
CA ALA A 85 2.08 -14.65 -6.73
C ALA A 85 3.27 -14.19 -7.56
N VAL A 86 3.97 -13.16 -7.07
CA VAL A 86 5.18 -12.63 -7.69
C VAL A 86 6.35 -12.76 -6.71
N ASP A 87 7.42 -13.40 -7.16
CA ASP A 87 8.70 -13.39 -6.47
C ASP A 87 9.46 -12.08 -6.81
N THR A 88 9.42 -11.14 -5.89
CA THR A 88 10.13 -9.85 -5.99
C THR A 88 11.56 -9.92 -5.47
N LYS A 89 12.01 -11.05 -4.94
CA LYS A 89 13.39 -11.26 -4.46
C LYS A 89 14.32 -11.65 -5.61
N SER A 90 13.77 -12.21 -6.67
CA SER A 90 14.52 -12.51 -7.89
C SER A 90 14.62 -11.27 -8.79
N ASP A 91 15.73 -11.13 -9.50
CA ASP A 91 15.88 -10.16 -10.59
C ASP A 91 16.22 -10.91 -11.88
N PRO A 92 15.35 -10.88 -12.88
CA PRO A 92 14.02 -10.26 -12.91
C PRO A 92 13.01 -10.93 -11.96
N PRO A 93 11.98 -10.18 -11.50
CA PRO A 93 10.90 -10.73 -10.69
C PRO A 93 10.12 -11.79 -11.47
N ARG A 94 9.71 -12.86 -10.78
CA ARG A 94 9.09 -14.04 -11.39
C ARG A 94 7.62 -14.14 -11.05
N LEU A 95 6.80 -14.50 -12.03
CA LEU A 95 5.36 -14.66 -11.85
C LEU A 95 5.00 -16.13 -11.75
N TYR A 96 4.15 -16.49 -10.79
CA TYR A 96 3.55 -17.82 -10.64
C TYR A 96 2.03 -17.72 -10.69
N VAL A 97 1.40 -18.63 -11.43
CA VAL A 97 -0.06 -18.70 -11.62
C VAL A 97 -0.54 -20.11 -11.29
N ALA A 98 -1.49 -20.24 -10.37
CA ALA A 98 -2.16 -21.50 -10.08
C ALA A 98 -3.18 -21.80 -11.19
N ASP A 99 -2.83 -22.70 -12.08
CA ASP A 99 -3.69 -23.24 -13.13
C ASP A 99 -4.52 -24.40 -12.56
N THR A 100 -5.44 -24.03 -11.66
CA THR A 100 -6.13 -24.92 -10.71
C THR A 100 -6.84 -26.08 -11.38
N GLY A 101 -7.56 -25.81 -12.48
CA GLY A 101 -8.30 -26.84 -13.22
C GLY A 101 -7.41 -27.80 -14.02
N ASN A 102 -6.11 -27.48 -14.16
CA ASN A 102 -5.10 -28.34 -14.79
C ASN A 102 -4.12 -28.92 -13.77
N ASN A 103 -4.38 -28.78 -12.47
CA ASN A 103 -3.57 -29.36 -11.40
C ASN A 103 -2.08 -29.02 -11.49
N ARG A 104 -1.77 -27.76 -11.82
CA ARG A 104 -0.38 -27.30 -12.03
C ARG A 104 -0.20 -25.83 -11.67
N ILE A 105 1.07 -25.44 -11.51
CA ILE A 105 1.48 -24.05 -11.46
C ILE A 105 2.27 -23.72 -12.72
N LEU A 106 1.95 -22.64 -13.38
CA LEU A 106 2.74 -22.10 -14.48
C LEU A 106 3.59 -20.93 -13.99
N GLY A 107 4.87 -20.91 -14.35
CA GLY A 107 5.84 -19.90 -13.97
C GLY A 107 6.40 -19.15 -15.18
N PHE A 108 6.55 -17.81 -15.03
CA PHE A 108 7.10 -16.92 -16.03
C PHE A 108 8.36 -16.25 -15.48
N LYS A 109 9.45 -16.33 -16.22
CA LYS A 109 10.80 -15.97 -15.77
C LYS A 109 11.00 -14.46 -15.53
N ASP A 110 10.29 -13.63 -16.27
CA ASP A 110 10.30 -12.16 -16.08
C ASP A 110 8.87 -11.64 -16.11
N ALA A 111 8.34 -11.33 -14.92
CA ALA A 111 7.00 -10.80 -14.75
C ALA A 111 6.77 -9.49 -15.51
N ARG A 112 7.83 -8.68 -15.69
CA ARG A 112 7.75 -7.36 -16.36
C ARG A 112 7.66 -7.48 -17.89
N LYS A 113 7.98 -8.63 -18.47
CA LYS A 113 8.08 -8.84 -19.93
C LYS A 113 7.10 -9.84 -20.49
N VAL A 114 6.11 -10.26 -19.71
CA VAL A 114 5.09 -11.21 -20.20
C VAL A 114 4.32 -10.64 -21.40
N ARG A 115 3.91 -11.51 -22.32
CA ARG A 115 3.28 -11.16 -23.61
C ARG A 115 2.08 -12.05 -23.88
N PRO A 116 1.09 -11.57 -24.70
CA PRO A 116 0.01 -12.42 -25.18
C PRO A 116 0.53 -13.68 -25.88
N GLY A 117 -0.10 -14.84 -25.65
CA GLY A 117 0.32 -16.12 -26.23
C GLY A 117 1.67 -16.65 -25.74
N GLN A 118 2.27 -16.04 -24.72
CA GLN A 118 3.55 -16.50 -24.18
C GLN A 118 3.41 -17.85 -23.49
N LYS A 119 4.27 -18.81 -23.87
CA LYS A 119 4.43 -20.05 -23.11
C LYS A 119 5.08 -19.76 -21.76
N ALA A 120 4.61 -20.44 -20.73
CA ALA A 120 5.31 -20.44 -19.45
C ALA A 120 6.70 -21.05 -19.57
N ASP A 121 7.63 -20.53 -18.79
CA ASP A 121 9.01 -21.01 -18.74
C ASP A 121 9.16 -22.21 -17.79
N LEU A 122 8.19 -22.37 -16.87
CA LEU A 122 8.19 -23.39 -15.83
C LEU A 122 6.79 -23.99 -15.67
N VAL A 123 6.72 -25.29 -15.44
CA VAL A 123 5.52 -25.97 -14.93
C VAL A 123 5.88 -26.80 -13.70
N ILE A 124 5.03 -26.70 -12.66
CA ILE A 124 5.10 -27.50 -11.44
C ILE A 124 3.84 -28.36 -11.36
N GLY A 125 3.95 -29.59 -10.93
CA GLY A 125 2.83 -30.51 -10.76
C GLY A 125 2.64 -31.55 -11.87
N GLN A 126 3.38 -31.46 -13.00
CA GLN A 126 3.17 -32.30 -14.17
C GLN A 126 4.44 -32.97 -14.71
N GLY A 127 5.46 -33.17 -13.85
CA GLY A 127 6.71 -33.82 -14.21
C GLY A 127 7.74 -32.88 -14.84
N SER A 128 8.80 -33.46 -15.43
CA SER A 128 9.96 -32.70 -15.93
C SER A 128 10.30 -33.00 -17.40
N ASP A 129 9.63 -33.97 -18.03
CA ASP A 129 9.86 -34.30 -19.44
C ASP A 129 9.28 -33.25 -20.40
N ASP A 130 9.54 -33.41 -21.70
CA ASP A 130 9.15 -32.44 -22.73
C ASP A 130 7.64 -32.28 -22.90
N TYR A 131 6.85 -33.26 -22.46
CA TYR A 131 5.38 -33.24 -22.52
C TYR A 131 4.73 -32.63 -21.28
N ARG A 132 5.50 -32.19 -20.28
CA ARG A 132 4.99 -31.63 -18.99
C ARG A 132 3.98 -30.51 -19.14
N PHE A 133 4.11 -29.66 -20.16
CA PHE A 133 3.17 -28.58 -20.42
C PHE A 133 1.84 -29.03 -21.02
N GLN A 134 1.79 -30.25 -21.59
CA GLN A 134 0.61 -30.82 -22.24
C GLN A 134 -0.21 -31.72 -21.32
N ARG A 135 0.01 -31.62 -19.99
CA ARG A 135 -0.66 -32.46 -18.99
C ARG A 135 -1.48 -31.65 -18.02
N SER A 136 -2.52 -32.34 -17.52
CA SER A 136 -3.41 -31.80 -16.46
C SER A 136 -3.75 -32.88 -15.43
N LEU A 137 -2.88 -33.89 -15.26
CA LEU A 137 -3.14 -35.04 -14.42
C LEU A 137 -3.18 -34.64 -12.94
N VAL A 138 -4.17 -35.16 -12.24
CA VAL A 138 -4.22 -35.05 -10.77
C VAL A 138 -3.06 -35.90 -10.20
N ASN A 139 -2.28 -35.33 -9.29
CA ASN A 139 -1.18 -36.02 -8.62
C ASN A 139 -0.25 -36.73 -9.59
N TYR A 140 0.13 -36.05 -10.70
CA TYR A 140 1.06 -36.67 -11.68
C TYR A 140 2.19 -37.43 -10.98
N PRO A 141 2.55 -38.68 -11.40
CA PRO A 141 2.10 -39.36 -12.62
C PRO A 141 0.83 -40.23 -12.48
N SER A 142 0.25 -40.34 -11.29
CA SER A 142 -0.81 -41.34 -11.02
C SER A 142 -2.15 -41.05 -11.70
N ASN A 143 -2.50 -39.76 -11.89
CA ASN A 143 -3.84 -39.28 -12.28
C ASN A 143 -4.96 -39.77 -11.34
N ASP A 144 -4.64 -39.90 -10.06
CA ASP A 144 -5.56 -40.33 -9.02
C ASP A 144 -5.54 -39.33 -7.84
N SER A 145 -6.72 -38.85 -7.49
CA SER A 145 -6.88 -37.85 -6.41
C SER A 145 -6.54 -38.39 -5.01
N THR A 146 -6.43 -39.71 -4.86
CA THR A 146 -6.12 -40.37 -3.58
C THR A 146 -4.64 -40.75 -3.42
N THR A 147 -3.83 -40.52 -4.44
CA THR A 147 -2.40 -40.89 -4.45
C THR A 147 -1.48 -39.68 -4.60
N PRO A 148 -1.44 -38.80 -3.59
CA PRO A 148 -0.55 -37.64 -3.59
C PRO A 148 0.92 -38.10 -3.61
N ASN A 149 1.79 -37.22 -4.10
CA ASN A 149 3.23 -37.46 -4.12
C ASN A 149 4.01 -36.14 -4.04
N GLN A 150 5.32 -36.20 -4.04
CA GLN A 150 6.19 -35.04 -3.86
C GLN A 150 6.12 -34.01 -5.01
N SER A 151 5.72 -34.43 -6.20
CA SER A 151 5.78 -33.60 -7.42
C SER A 151 4.41 -33.27 -8.00
N GLY A 152 3.36 -34.05 -7.69
CA GLY A 152 2.03 -33.86 -8.22
C GLY A 152 1.17 -32.90 -7.35
N LEU A 153 0.17 -32.31 -7.98
CA LEU A 153 -0.77 -31.39 -7.35
C LEU A 153 -2.22 -31.83 -7.61
N ASN A 154 -3.12 -31.40 -6.73
CA ASN A 154 -4.56 -31.58 -6.87
C ASN A 154 -5.29 -30.27 -6.55
N SER A 155 -5.81 -29.59 -7.57
CA SER A 155 -6.54 -28.32 -7.43
C SER A 155 -5.78 -27.28 -6.59
N PRO A 156 -4.53 -26.91 -6.95
CA PRO A 156 -3.77 -25.90 -6.21
C PRO A 156 -4.49 -24.55 -6.23
N MET A 157 -4.56 -23.87 -5.09
CA MET A 157 -5.29 -22.58 -4.96
C MET A 157 -4.39 -21.44 -4.51
N GLY A 158 -4.16 -21.28 -3.22
CA GLY A 158 -3.35 -20.20 -2.66
C GLY A 158 -1.88 -20.34 -3.01
N LEU A 159 -1.26 -19.21 -3.36
CA LEU A 159 0.18 -19.11 -3.61
C LEU A 159 0.80 -18.03 -2.71
N ALA A 160 1.99 -18.28 -2.21
CA ALA A 160 2.80 -17.29 -1.53
C ALA A 160 4.28 -17.51 -1.86
N VAL A 161 5.08 -16.43 -1.81
CA VAL A 161 6.54 -16.51 -1.95
C VAL A 161 7.16 -16.03 -0.64
N ASP A 162 8.07 -16.80 -0.07
CA ASP A 162 8.76 -16.42 1.16
C ASP A 162 9.94 -15.49 0.89
N SER A 163 10.57 -15.01 1.96
CA SER A 163 11.73 -14.11 1.88
C SER A 163 12.96 -14.70 1.20
N GLY A 164 13.02 -16.02 1.06
CA GLY A 164 14.08 -16.77 0.34
C GLY A 164 13.76 -17.01 -1.15
N GLY A 165 12.62 -16.53 -1.67
CA GLY A 165 12.18 -16.79 -3.04
C GLY A 165 11.64 -18.19 -3.28
N ASN A 166 11.28 -18.94 -2.22
CA ASN A 166 10.64 -20.23 -2.34
C ASN A 166 9.14 -20.07 -2.57
N LEU A 167 8.57 -20.87 -3.46
CA LEU A 167 7.14 -20.88 -3.73
C LEU A 167 6.41 -21.85 -2.80
N TRP A 168 5.38 -21.34 -2.11
CA TRP A 168 4.48 -22.11 -1.27
C TRP A 168 3.12 -22.23 -1.94
N VAL A 169 2.59 -23.45 -1.96
CA VAL A 169 1.37 -23.80 -2.70
C VAL A 169 0.38 -24.49 -1.76
N ALA A 170 -0.81 -23.91 -1.60
CA ALA A 170 -1.94 -24.59 -0.98
C ALA A 170 -2.49 -25.62 -1.96
N ASP A 171 -2.09 -26.87 -1.78
CA ASP A 171 -2.51 -28.03 -2.58
C ASP A 171 -3.85 -28.54 -2.02
N TYR A 172 -4.90 -27.77 -2.35
CA TYR A 172 -6.23 -27.81 -1.72
C TYR A 172 -6.87 -29.19 -1.73
N GLY A 173 -6.83 -29.89 -2.88
CA GLY A 173 -7.43 -31.21 -3.02
C GLY A 173 -6.68 -32.31 -2.27
N ASN A 174 -5.41 -32.09 -1.91
CA ASN A 174 -4.60 -33.02 -1.13
C ASN A 174 -4.49 -32.65 0.36
N GLY A 175 -5.14 -31.58 0.80
CA GLY A 175 -5.15 -31.18 2.21
C GLY A 175 -3.77 -30.81 2.76
N ARG A 176 -2.90 -30.17 1.96
CA ARG A 176 -1.51 -29.89 2.34
C ARG A 176 -1.01 -28.58 1.76
N VAL A 177 0.09 -28.09 2.32
CA VAL A 177 0.88 -27.00 1.72
C VAL A 177 2.25 -27.55 1.35
N LEU A 178 2.69 -27.27 0.13
CA LEU A 178 3.99 -27.67 -0.40
C LEU A 178 4.90 -26.48 -0.62
N ARG A 179 6.20 -26.61 -0.28
CA ARG A 179 7.25 -25.66 -0.64
C ARG A 179 8.06 -26.18 -1.82
N PHE A 180 8.22 -25.34 -2.82
CA PHE A 180 9.12 -25.58 -3.95
C PHE A 180 10.28 -24.58 -3.87
N PRO A 181 11.53 -25.05 -3.60
CA PRO A 181 12.66 -24.15 -3.36
C PRO A 181 13.09 -23.47 -4.65
N THR A 182 13.09 -22.13 -4.66
CA THR A 182 13.56 -21.27 -5.78
C THR A 182 13.28 -21.89 -7.17
N PRO A 183 12.02 -22.02 -7.58
CA PRO A 183 11.59 -22.97 -8.64
C PRO A 183 12.32 -22.87 -9.98
N PHE A 184 12.82 -21.69 -10.35
CA PHE A 184 13.53 -21.51 -11.62
C PHE A 184 15.00 -21.92 -11.62
N GLN A 185 15.57 -22.29 -10.47
CA GLN A 185 16.96 -22.74 -10.39
C GLN A 185 17.15 -24.23 -10.74
N LYS A 186 16.06 -25.01 -10.70
CA LYS A 186 16.07 -26.46 -11.01
C LYS A 186 14.97 -26.79 -11.98
N GLN A 187 15.25 -27.56 -13.03
CA GLN A 187 14.25 -27.98 -14.00
C GLN A 187 13.28 -29.06 -13.46
N GLN A 188 13.69 -29.79 -12.45
CA GLN A 188 12.83 -30.76 -11.74
C GLN A 188 12.40 -30.17 -10.41
N GLN A 189 11.13 -29.90 -10.29
CA GLN A 189 10.58 -29.30 -9.08
C GLN A 189 9.78 -30.35 -8.29
N ALA A 190 10.48 -31.06 -7.43
CA ALA A 190 9.85 -31.73 -6.30
C ALA A 190 9.79 -30.78 -5.13
N ALA A 191 8.69 -30.78 -4.40
CA ALA A 191 8.60 -30.04 -3.14
C ALA A 191 9.61 -30.60 -2.13
N ASP A 192 10.23 -29.73 -1.36
CA ASP A 192 11.16 -30.14 -0.30
C ASP A 192 10.50 -30.09 1.10
N ILE A 193 9.39 -29.37 1.27
CA ILE A 193 8.61 -29.33 2.50
C ILE A 193 7.15 -29.65 2.23
N VAL A 194 6.56 -30.47 3.12
CA VAL A 194 5.12 -30.69 3.21
C VAL A 194 4.64 -30.32 4.62
N LEU A 195 3.59 -29.47 4.68
CA LEU A 195 2.87 -29.12 5.91
C LEU A 195 1.41 -29.54 5.78
N GLY A 196 0.77 -29.88 6.89
CA GLY A 196 -0.63 -30.33 6.88
C GLY A 196 -0.82 -31.79 6.47
N GLN A 197 0.26 -32.52 6.24
CA GLN A 197 0.31 -33.96 6.13
C GLN A 197 1.61 -34.47 6.75
N THR A 198 1.65 -35.73 7.19
CA THR A 198 2.84 -36.33 7.82
C THR A 198 3.92 -36.71 6.82
N GLY A 199 3.62 -36.67 5.53
CA GLY A 199 4.53 -36.96 4.44
C GLY A 199 3.94 -36.64 3.07
N PHE A 200 4.76 -36.67 2.04
CA PHE A 200 4.34 -36.29 0.67
C PHE A 200 3.32 -37.25 0.04
N ASN A 201 3.33 -38.50 0.40
CA ASN A 201 2.49 -39.54 -0.21
C ASN A 201 1.27 -39.89 0.65
N ILE A 202 0.92 -38.99 1.57
CA ILE A 202 -0.15 -39.19 2.57
C ILE A 202 -1.23 -38.14 2.35
N GLN A 203 -2.49 -38.59 2.44
CA GLN A 203 -3.67 -37.75 2.42
C GLN A 203 -4.62 -38.16 3.55
N LEU A 204 -4.46 -37.53 4.71
CA LEU A 204 -5.32 -37.75 5.86
C LEU A 204 -6.26 -36.53 5.97
N THR A 205 -7.54 -36.80 6.21
CA THR A 205 -8.58 -35.79 6.42
C THR A 205 -8.97 -35.66 7.88
N ASP A 206 -8.56 -36.60 8.73
CA ASP A 206 -8.84 -36.53 10.17
C ASP A 206 -8.10 -35.33 10.79
N PRO A 207 -8.79 -34.53 11.60
CA PRO A 207 -8.19 -33.35 12.19
C PRO A 207 -7.14 -33.75 13.25
N THR A 208 -5.93 -33.26 13.07
CA THR A 208 -4.83 -33.39 14.04
C THR A 208 -3.99 -32.12 14.03
N ILE A 209 -2.98 -32.04 14.88
CA ILE A 209 -2.03 -30.93 14.87
C ILE A 209 -1.12 -30.91 13.61
N ARG A 210 -1.15 -31.96 12.78
CA ARG A 210 -0.30 -32.15 11.60
C ARG A 210 -1.07 -32.28 10.29
N THR A 211 -2.40 -32.29 10.34
CA THR A 211 -3.21 -32.50 9.13
C THR A 211 -4.05 -31.28 8.80
N MET A 212 -4.41 -31.11 7.56
CA MET A 212 -5.39 -30.16 7.04
C MET A 212 -6.29 -30.86 6.04
N ALA A 213 -7.52 -30.35 5.85
CA ALA A 213 -8.42 -30.89 4.86
C ALA A 213 -8.51 -30.03 3.60
N ARG A 214 -8.67 -28.70 3.75
CA ARG A 214 -8.84 -27.77 2.64
C ARG A 214 -8.08 -26.46 2.89
N PRO A 215 -6.73 -26.45 2.74
CA PRO A 215 -5.95 -25.22 2.89
C PRO A 215 -6.32 -24.21 1.82
N PHE A 216 -6.58 -22.98 2.22
CA PHE A 216 -7.07 -21.94 1.32
C PHE A 216 -6.15 -20.70 1.29
N GLY A 217 -6.14 -19.90 2.35
CA GLY A 217 -5.31 -18.69 2.49
C GLY A 217 -3.94 -19.00 3.08
N LEU A 218 -2.92 -18.34 2.60
CA LEU A 218 -1.54 -18.40 3.08
C LEU A 218 -1.07 -17.00 3.44
N ALA A 219 -0.46 -16.83 4.61
CA ALA A 219 0.17 -15.58 5.02
C ALA A 219 1.43 -15.84 5.83
N PHE A 220 2.48 -15.05 5.58
CA PHE A 220 3.70 -15.08 6.36
C PHE A 220 3.70 -13.97 7.42
N SER A 221 4.12 -14.30 8.64
CA SER A 221 4.48 -13.31 9.65
C SER A 221 5.82 -12.64 9.29
N ASN A 222 6.16 -11.56 9.97
CA ASN A 222 7.46 -10.88 9.78
C ASN A 222 8.65 -11.79 10.11
N ASP A 223 8.48 -12.67 11.08
CA ASP A 223 9.48 -13.70 11.44
C ASP A 223 9.50 -14.89 10.48
N GLY A 224 8.72 -14.85 9.41
CA GLY A 224 8.65 -15.90 8.39
C GLY A 224 7.85 -17.14 8.79
N ASN A 225 7.03 -17.10 9.85
CA ASN A 225 6.12 -18.19 10.19
C ASN A 225 4.95 -18.22 9.20
N LEU A 226 4.44 -19.40 8.87
CA LEU A 226 3.36 -19.57 7.91
C LEU A 226 2.03 -19.86 8.62
N ALA A 227 1.05 -18.97 8.43
CA ALA A 227 -0.35 -19.24 8.75
C ALA A 227 -1.08 -19.79 7.54
N VAL A 228 -1.97 -20.76 7.78
CA VAL A 228 -2.79 -21.43 6.76
C VAL A 228 -4.22 -21.53 7.24
N SER A 229 -5.18 -20.98 6.51
CA SER A 229 -6.59 -21.22 6.78
C SER A 229 -7.01 -22.61 6.29
N ASP A 230 -7.51 -23.45 7.19
CA ASP A 230 -8.05 -24.79 6.91
C ASP A 230 -9.59 -24.71 6.94
N LEU A 231 -10.14 -24.39 5.76
CA LEU A 231 -11.54 -24.07 5.57
C LEU A 231 -12.50 -25.16 6.09
N ALA A 232 -12.18 -26.43 5.82
CA ALA A 232 -13.07 -27.53 6.17
C ALA A 232 -13.06 -27.87 7.66
N HIS A 233 -11.98 -27.56 8.35
CA HIS A 233 -11.85 -27.80 9.79
C HIS A 233 -12.12 -26.58 10.66
N ASN A 234 -12.61 -25.47 10.06
CA ASN A 234 -12.94 -24.23 10.79
C ASN A 234 -11.81 -23.73 11.68
N ARG A 235 -10.57 -23.69 11.17
CA ARG A 235 -9.38 -23.32 11.94
C ARG A 235 -8.31 -22.67 11.08
N VAL A 236 -7.35 -22.03 11.75
CA VAL A 236 -6.09 -21.56 11.15
C VAL A 236 -4.94 -22.24 11.88
N LEU A 237 -4.06 -22.87 11.12
CA LEU A 237 -2.83 -23.48 11.62
C LEU A 237 -1.66 -22.52 11.39
N VAL A 238 -0.77 -22.38 12.36
CA VAL A 238 0.46 -21.62 12.22
C VAL A 238 1.65 -22.56 12.40
N PHE A 239 2.50 -22.60 11.40
CA PHE A 239 3.73 -23.37 11.39
C PHE A 239 4.92 -22.47 11.64
N GLN A 240 5.71 -22.80 12.65
CA GLN A 240 6.89 -22.02 13.00
C GLN A 240 8.03 -22.29 12.02
N ASN A 241 8.65 -21.22 11.55
CA ASN A 241 9.93 -21.27 10.87
C ASN A 241 11.04 -21.23 11.93
N ASP A 242 11.59 -22.40 12.29
CA ASP A 242 12.67 -22.46 13.28
C ASP A 242 13.91 -21.72 12.75
N ALA A 243 14.49 -20.86 13.56
CA ALA A 243 15.62 -20.00 13.16
C ALA A 243 16.87 -20.78 12.70
N VAL A 244 17.02 -22.06 13.12
CA VAL A 244 18.16 -22.90 12.80
C VAL A 244 17.80 -24.00 11.78
N LYS A 245 16.65 -24.66 12.00
CA LYS A 245 16.24 -25.82 11.21
C LYS A 245 15.31 -25.45 10.06
N GLY A 246 14.72 -24.27 10.07
CA GLY A 246 13.66 -23.88 9.15
C GLY A 246 12.41 -24.74 9.32
N PHE A 247 11.57 -24.80 8.27
CA PHE A 247 10.42 -25.70 8.23
C PHE A 247 10.87 -27.15 8.06
N GLN A 248 10.14 -28.08 8.68
CA GLN A 248 10.39 -29.50 8.63
C GLN A 248 9.22 -30.26 8.02
N ASN A 249 9.49 -31.35 7.29
CA ASN A 249 8.45 -32.20 6.71
C ASN A 249 7.54 -32.78 7.80
N GLY A 250 6.23 -32.64 7.62
CA GLY A 250 5.23 -33.17 8.53
C GLY A 250 5.27 -32.55 9.93
N GLN A 251 5.87 -31.35 10.08
CA GLN A 251 5.92 -30.69 11.38
C GLN A 251 4.53 -30.39 11.93
N SER A 252 4.42 -30.39 13.25
CA SER A 252 3.22 -29.99 13.95
C SER A 252 3.01 -28.47 13.84
N ALA A 253 1.76 -28.04 13.77
CA ALA A 253 1.45 -26.63 13.93
C ALA A 253 1.85 -26.16 15.33
N ALA A 254 2.49 -24.99 15.41
CA ALA A 254 2.86 -24.35 16.66
C ALA A 254 1.62 -23.76 17.35
N LYS A 255 0.65 -23.29 16.55
CA LYS A 255 -0.63 -22.71 17.02
C LYS A 255 -1.80 -23.20 16.19
N ILE A 256 -2.96 -23.38 16.82
CA ILE A 256 -4.24 -23.63 16.17
C ILE A 256 -5.26 -22.63 16.72
N TYR A 257 -5.78 -21.77 15.86
CA TYR A 257 -6.85 -20.84 16.15
C TYR A 257 -8.18 -21.38 15.64
N GLY A 258 -9.28 -21.06 16.30
CA GLY A 258 -10.63 -21.47 15.92
C GLY A 258 -11.07 -22.82 16.50
N GLN A 259 -10.18 -23.54 17.18
CA GLN A 259 -10.49 -24.80 17.87
C GLN A 259 -9.76 -24.88 19.22
N ASN A 260 -10.40 -25.52 20.21
CA ASN A 260 -9.86 -25.67 21.57
C ASN A 260 -8.82 -26.81 21.69
N ASP A 261 -8.72 -27.63 20.67
CA ASP A 261 -7.79 -28.76 20.56
C ASP A 261 -7.51 -29.08 19.10
N ALA A 262 -6.62 -30.02 18.85
CA ALA A 262 -6.20 -30.40 17.50
C ALA A 262 -7.23 -31.22 16.71
N ASN A 263 -8.17 -31.89 17.40
CA ASN A 263 -9.06 -32.88 16.80
C ASN A 263 -10.47 -32.33 16.54
N SER A 264 -10.80 -31.16 17.10
CA SER A 264 -12.08 -30.50 16.91
C SER A 264 -12.17 -29.80 15.54
N ILE A 265 -13.38 -29.82 14.96
CA ILE A 265 -13.69 -29.19 13.66
C ILE A 265 -15.00 -28.38 13.70
N SER A 266 -15.67 -28.35 14.84
CA SER A 266 -16.98 -27.68 14.95
C SER A 266 -16.87 -26.19 14.67
N SER A 267 -17.74 -25.68 13.79
CA SER A 267 -17.94 -24.24 13.65
C SER A 267 -18.53 -23.63 14.92
N GLY A 268 -18.33 -22.35 15.12
CA GLY A 268 -18.89 -21.61 16.24
C GLY A 268 -18.61 -20.12 16.13
N SER A 269 -19.30 -19.32 16.96
CA SER A 269 -19.22 -17.85 16.96
C SER A 269 -18.57 -17.27 18.22
N THR A 270 -18.08 -18.11 19.14
CA THR A 270 -17.30 -17.66 20.31
C THR A 270 -15.97 -17.04 19.91
N ASP A 271 -15.28 -16.40 20.83
CA ASP A 271 -14.04 -15.64 20.54
C ASP A 271 -12.87 -16.50 20.09
N ASN A 272 -12.94 -17.80 20.33
CA ASN A 272 -11.94 -18.81 19.96
C ASN A 272 -12.46 -19.84 18.94
N LYS A 273 -13.57 -19.54 18.23
CA LYS A 273 -14.15 -20.41 17.19
C LYS A 273 -14.28 -19.66 15.87
N PHE A 274 -14.22 -20.41 14.77
CA PHE A 274 -14.50 -19.93 13.42
C PHE A 274 -15.66 -20.66 12.76
N ASN A 275 -16.16 -20.04 11.70
CA ASN A 275 -17.08 -20.64 10.74
C ASN A 275 -16.61 -20.28 9.32
N ALA A 276 -16.05 -21.24 8.60
CA ALA A 276 -15.50 -21.08 7.26
C ALA A 276 -14.44 -19.94 7.14
N PRO A 277 -13.30 -20.02 7.86
CA PRO A 277 -12.24 -18.99 7.78
C PRO A 277 -11.61 -18.98 6.38
N ARG A 278 -11.42 -17.79 5.80
CA ARG A 278 -10.92 -17.62 4.42
C ARG A 278 -9.64 -16.80 4.35
N GLY A 279 -9.72 -15.53 3.94
CA GLY A 279 -8.57 -14.65 3.84
C GLY A 279 -7.92 -14.41 5.19
N ILE A 280 -6.60 -14.41 5.22
CA ILE A 280 -5.79 -14.16 6.41
C ILE A 280 -4.67 -13.18 6.06
N ALA A 281 -4.27 -12.38 7.04
CA ALA A 281 -3.14 -11.46 6.92
C ALA A 281 -2.43 -11.30 8.25
N PHE A 282 -1.18 -10.89 8.23
CA PHE A 282 -0.45 -10.37 9.39
C PHE A 282 -0.21 -8.87 9.23
N ASP A 283 -0.16 -8.16 10.35
CA ASP A 283 0.37 -6.80 10.38
C ASP A 283 1.86 -6.77 10.76
N THR A 284 2.43 -5.58 10.83
CA THR A 284 3.83 -5.39 11.22
C THR A 284 4.12 -5.71 12.70
N GLY A 285 3.09 -5.91 13.52
CA GLY A 285 3.19 -6.36 14.91
C GLY A 285 2.97 -7.86 15.09
N ASP A 286 2.96 -8.64 13.99
CA ASP A 286 2.68 -10.09 13.96
C ASP A 286 1.33 -10.48 14.58
N ARG A 287 0.35 -9.57 14.52
CA ARG A 287 -1.04 -9.86 14.85
C ARG A 287 -1.71 -10.54 13.66
N LEU A 288 -2.44 -11.62 13.92
CA LEU A 288 -3.13 -12.40 12.89
C LEU A 288 -4.56 -11.91 12.71
N TYR A 289 -4.93 -11.57 11.48
CA TYR A 289 -6.29 -11.19 11.05
C TYR A 289 -6.89 -12.33 10.26
N VAL A 290 -8.09 -12.76 10.64
CA VAL A 290 -8.79 -13.90 10.03
C VAL A 290 -10.20 -13.48 9.59
N CYS A 291 -10.48 -13.55 8.30
CA CYS A 291 -11.85 -13.44 7.78
C CYS A 291 -12.68 -14.65 8.21
N ASP A 292 -13.44 -14.52 9.28
CA ASP A 292 -14.37 -15.51 9.80
C ASP A 292 -15.71 -15.39 9.06
N ALA A 293 -15.70 -15.88 7.79
CA ALA A 293 -16.67 -15.53 6.77
C ALA A 293 -18.11 -15.93 7.14
N GLY A 294 -18.28 -17.12 7.72
CA GLY A 294 -19.59 -17.60 8.14
C GLY A 294 -20.16 -16.90 9.39
N ASN A 295 -19.31 -16.19 10.15
CA ASN A 295 -19.72 -15.41 11.31
C ASN A 295 -19.81 -13.89 11.04
N GLY A 296 -19.56 -13.44 9.81
CA GLY A 296 -19.65 -12.04 9.43
C GLY A 296 -18.72 -11.13 10.22
N ARG A 297 -17.48 -11.57 10.45
CA ARG A 297 -16.49 -10.81 11.22
C ARG A 297 -15.06 -11.05 10.75
N VAL A 298 -14.15 -10.13 11.08
CA VAL A 298 -12.71 -10.39 11.11
C VAL A 298 -12.29 -10.52 12.56
N SER A 299 -11.65 -11.63 12.90
CA SER A 299 -11.09 -11.91 14.22
C SER A 299 -9.63 -11.52 14.23
N ILE A 300 -9.19 -10.73 15.20
CA ILE A 300 -7.82 -10.22 15.32
C ILE A 300 -7.21 -10.81 16.59
N PHE A 301 -6.12 -11.53 16.42
CA PHE A 301 -5.38 -12.15 17.51
C PHE A 301 -4.15 -11.30 17.84
N GLY A 302 -3.84 -11.20 19.13
CA GLY A 302 -2.60 -10.55 19.59
C GLY A 302 -1.34 -11.20 19.02
N ALA A 303 -0.18 -10.62 19.32
CA ALA A 303 1.10 -11.09 18.81
C ALA A 303 1.25 -12.61 18.94
N LEU A 304 1.67 -13.25 17.87
CA LEU A 304 1.62 -14.70 17.65
C LEU A 304 2.14 -15.52 18.84
N TRP A 305 3.26 -15.13 19.43
CA TRP A 305 3.91 -15.89 20.50
C TRP A 305 3.31 -15.65 21.89
N GLN A 306 2.43 -14.67 22.03
CA GLN A 306 1.69 -14.42 23.28
C GLN A 306 0.44 -15.28 23.38
N GLN A 307 0.05 -15.98 22.32
CA GLN A 307 -1.14 -16.83 22.27
C GLN A 307 -0.85 -18.26 22.72
N PRO A 308 -1.82 -18.96 23.33
CA PRO A 308 -1.70 -20.38 23.63
C PRO A 308 -1.58 -21.23 22.36
N GLN A 309 -1.20 -22.50 22.50
CA GLN A 309 -1.12 -23.42 21.36
C GLN A 309 -2.51 -23.71 20.76
N PHE A 310 -3.53 -23.83 21.60
CA PHE A 310 -4.92 -24.10 21.21
C PHE A 310 -5.87 -23.12 21.89
N GLY A 311 -6.99 -22.87 21.26
CA GLY A 311 -8.10 -22.13 21.87
C GLY A 311 -7.80 -20.67 22.18
N GLY A 312 -6.79 -20.08 21.53
CA GLY A 312 -6.51 -18.66 21.67
C GLY A 312 -7.73 -17.84 21.31
N SER A 313 -8.13 -16.92 22.20
CA SER A 313 -9.22 -15.99 21.95
C SER A 313 -8.73 -14.79 21.14
N ALA A 314 -9.57 -14.31 20.23
CA ALA A 314 -9.32 -13.06 19.55
C ALA A 314 -9.24 -11.91 20.58
N ALA A 315 -8.26 -11.04 20.38
CA ALA A 315 -8.08 -9.84 21.20
C ALA A 315 -9.10 -8.76 20.84
N GLU A 316 -9.52 -8.72 19.55
CA GLU A 316 -10.49 -7.77 19.04
C GLU A 316 -11.23 -8.35 17.84
N PHE A 317 -12.39 -7.76 17.51
CA PHE A 317 -13.22 -8.15 16.37
C PHE A 317 -13.67 -6.93 15.58
N ILE A 318 -13.65 -7.05 14.26
CA ILE A 318 -14.42 -6.19 13.37
C ILE A 318 -15.68 -6.96 13.00
N ARG A 319 -16.85 -6.44 13.37
CA ARG A 319 -18.16 -7.13 13.27
C ARG A 319 -19.10 -6.43 12.29
N GLY A 320 -20.25 -7.04 12.03
CA GLY A 320 -21.27 -6.48 11.13
C GLY A 320 -20.84 -6.51 9.66
N LEU A 321 -20.05 -7.53 9.30
CA LEU A 321 -19.58 -7.75 7.94
C LEU A 321 -20.48 -8.72 7.19
N SER A 322 -20.60 -8.54 5.88
CA SER A 322 -21.38 -9.43 5.01
C SER A 322 -20.45 -10.41 4.28
N THR A 323 -20.18 -11.55 4.92
CA THR A 323 -19.34 -12.62 4.37
C THR A 323 -17.93 -12.11 3.96
N PRO A 324 -17.07 -11.71 4.90
CA PRO A 324 -15.73 -11.23 4.57
C PRO A 324 -14.90 -12.34 3.90
N GLN A 325 -14.30 -12.03 2.76
CA GLN A 325 -13.53 -12.96 1.95
C GLN A 325 -12.03 -12.67 2.01
N GLY A 326 -11.66 -11.40 1.98
CA GLY A 326 -10.29 -10.94 1.97
C GLY A 326 -10.06 -9.83 2.98
N VAL A 327 -8.91 -9.84 3.61
CA VAL A 327 -8.41 -8.78 4.48
C VAL A 327 -7.01 -8.39 4.01
N PHE A 328 -6.77 -7.09 3.95
CA PHE A 328 -5.46 -6.51 3.68
C PHE A 328 -5.14 -5.54 4.81
N VAL A 329 -3.94 -5.66 5.37
CA VAL A 329 -3.42 -4.72 6.37
C VAL A 329 -2.25 -3.98 5.73
N SER A 330 -2.38 -2.66 5.64
CA SER A 330 -1.33 -1.83 5.04
C SER A 330 -0.04 -1.90 5.87
N PRO A 331 1.08 -2.35 5.29
CA PRO A 331 2.34 -2.39 6.04
C PRO A 331 2.89 -0.99 6.37
N ALA A 332 2.43 0.04 5.63
CA ALA A 332 2.87 1.41 5.85
C ALA A 332 2.12 2.10 7.00
N THR A 333 0.84 1.78 7.21
CA THR A 333 -0.04 2.53 8.11
C THR A 333 -0.74 1.65 9.15
N GLY A 334 -0.77 0.33 8.94
CA GLY A 334 -1.59 -0.59 9.73
C GLY A 334 -3.07 -0.55 9.40
N ALA A 335 -3.52 0.32 8.47
CA ALA A 335 -4.92 0.42 8.09
C ALA A 335 -5.46 -0.91 7.56
N ILE A 336 -6.66 -1.28 8.00
CA ILE A 336 -7.28 -2.56 7.71
C ILE A 336 -8.36 -2.37 6.65
N TRP A 337 -8.24 -3.06 5.53
CA TRP A 337 -9.22 -3.08 4.45
C TRP A 337 -9.86 -4.46 4.34
N ILE A 338 -11.20 -4.51 4.22
CA ILE A 338 -11.95 -5.76 4.19
C ILE A 338 -12.85 -5.81 2.97
N ALA A 339 -12.70 -6.89 2.18
CA ALA A 339 -13.56 -7.22 1.05
C ALA A 339 -14.71 -8.13 1.52
N GLU A 340 -15.97 -7.72 1.28
CA GLU A 340 -17.19 -8.38 1.78
C GLU A 340 -18.04 -8.88 0.61
N ALA A 341 -17.99 -10.18 0.31
CA ALA A 341 -18.67 -10.78 -0.85
C ALA A 341 -20.18 -11.05 -0.67
N GLY A 342 -20.77 -10.64 0.44
CA GLY A 342 -22.21 -10.81 0.68
C GLY A 342 -23.05 -9.73 -0.03
N SER A 343 -24.01 -9.15 0.66
CA SER A 343 -24.86 -8.07 0.12
C SER A 343 -24.21 -6.68 0.14
N SER A 344 -22.92 -6.61 0.49
CA SER A 344 -22.20 -5.34 0.57
C SER A 344 -21.97 -4.70 -0.80
N THR A 345 -22.10 -3.38 -0.85
CA THR A 345 -21.71 -2.53 -1.97
C THR A 345 -20.48 -1.70 -1.64
N GLN A 346 -19.67 -2.15 -0.68
CA GLN A 346 -18.54 -1.41 -0.17
C GLN A 346 -17.38 -2.34 0.20
N THR A 347 -16.16 -1.88 -0.06
CA THR A 347 -14.95 -2.34 0.62
C THR A 347 -14.67 -1.33 1.71
N ARG A 348 -14.72 -1.78 2.97
CA ARG A 348 -14.63 -0.90 4.13
C ARG A 348 -13.22 -0.86 4.70
N ARG A 349 -12.89 0.30 5.32
CA ARG A 349 -11.63 0.58 5.97
C ARG A 349 -11.81 0.78 7.46
N TRP A 350 -10.86 0.27 8.23
CA TRP A 350 -10.68 0.57 9.65
C TRP A 350 -9.28 1.16 9.89
N PRO A 351 -9.09 1.91 10.98
CA PRO A 351 -7.75 2.36 11.35
C PRO A 351 -6.84 1.17 11.69
N SER A 352 -5.57 1.46 11.99
CA SER A 352 -4.66 0.44 12.53
C SER A 352 -5.21 -0.17 13.83
N TYR A 353 -4.78 -1.38 14.15
CA TYR A 353 -5.19 -2.07 15.38
C TYR A 353 -5.05 -1.17 16.62
N ASP A 354 -3.96 -0.44 16.74
CA ASP A 354 -3.68 0.39 17.91
C ASP A 354 -4.61 1.60 18.04
N ASN A 355 -5.35 1.94 16.98
CA ASN A 355 -6.34 3.02 16.90
C ASN A 355 -7.78 2.51 16.74
N LEU A 356 -7.99 1.17 16.77
CA LEU A 356 -9.35 0.62 16.77
C LEU A 356 -10.12 1.07 18.02
N SER A 357 -11.34 1.56 17.82
CA SER A 357 -12.27 1.76 18.95
C SER A 357 -12.67 0.41 19.54
N VAL A 358 -12.85 0.36 20.85
CA VAL A 358 -13.33 -0.85 21.55
C VAL A 358 -14.63 -1.34 20.91
N GLY A 359 -14.61 -2.59 20.44
CA GLY A 359 -15.74 -3.22 19.76
C GLY A 359 -15.73 -3.14 18.24
N GLY A 360 -14.81 -2.41 17.61
CA GLY A 360 -14.49 -2.46 16.17
C GLY A 360 -15.64 -2.27 15.18
N TYR A 361 -16.75 -1.64 15.57
CA TYR A 361 -17.99 -1.63 14.76
C TYR A 361 -17.98 -0.57 13.65
N ALA A 362 -17.42 0.59 13.89
CA ALA A 362 -17.45 1.67 12.91
C ALA A 362 -16.23 1.64 11.99
N SER A 363 -16.47 1.49 10.69
CA SER A 363 -15.44 1.77 9.69
C SER A 363 -15.12 3.26 9.68
N ASN A 364 -13.87 3.62 9.43
CA ASN A 364 -13.47 5.01 9.27
C ASN A 364 -13.42 5.46 7.80
N GLY A 365 -14.01 4.67 6.92
CA GLY A 365 -14.17 4.97 5.52
C GLY A 365 -14.50 3.74 4.68
N TYR A 366 -14.88 3.98 3.43
CA TYR A 366 -15.15 2.92 2.46
C TYR A 366 -14.93 3.42 1.03
N VAL A 367 -14.79 2.46 0.12
CA VAL A 367 -14.91 2.67 -1.33
C VAL A 367 -16.08 1.85 -1.86
N TYR A 368 -16.78 2.38 -2.85
CA TYR A 368 -17.88 1.64 -3.48
C TYR A 368 -17.34 0.47 -4.29
N SER A 369 -17.84 -0.72 -4.00
CA SER A 369 -17.50 -1.97 -4.69
C SER A 369 -18.69 -2.92 -4.59
N VAL A 370 -18.91 -3.77 -5.56
CA VAL A 370 -20.09 -4.66 -5.60
C VAL A 370 -19.65 -6.11 -5.45
N TYR A 371 -20.00 -6.73 -4.31
CA TYR A 371 -19.57 -8.08 -3.94
C TYR A 371 -18.04 -8.26 -3.99
N PRO A 372 -17.25 -7.45 -3.27
CA PRO A 372 -15.80 -7.54 -3.30
C PRO A 372 -15.31 -8.87 -2.73
N THR A 373 -14.39 -9.52 -3.43
CA THR A 373 -13.85 -10.83 -3.08
C THR A 373 -12.42 -10.78 -2.58
N ALA A 374 -11.65 -9.81 -3.04
CA ALA A 374 -10.27 -9.59 -2.60
C ALA A 374 -9.93 -8.10 -2.63
N VAL A 375 -9.03 -7.70 -1.77
CA VAL A 375 -8.51 -6.33 -1.67
C VAL A 375 -7.00 -6.37 -1.48
N THR A 376 -6.30 -5.47 -2.15
CA THR A 376 -4.86 -5.24 -1.98
C THR A 376 -4.52 -3.79 -2.31
N MET A 377 -3.29 -3.37 -2.05
CA MET A 377 -2.82 -2.01 -2.29
C MET A 377 -1.45 -2.07 -2.97
N ASP A 378 -1.18 -1.14 -3.86
CA ASP A 378 0.13 -0.98 -4.46
C ASP A 378 1.07 -0.11 -3.61
N GLY A 379 2.33 0.02 -4.02
CA GLY A 379 3.33 0.83 -3.32
C GLY A 379 3.06 2.35 -3.35
N PHE A 380 2.10 2.80 -4.15
CA PHE A 380 1.68 4.20 -4.25
C PHE A 380 0.40 4.50 -3.47
N GLY A 381 -0.19 3.48 -2.82
CA GLY A 381 -1.44 3.60 -2.07
C GLY A 381 -2.70 3.46 -2.94
N ASN A 382 -2.60 3.01 -4.19
CA ASN A 382 -3.77 2.67 -4.98
C ASN A 382 -4.41 1.41 -4.40
N LEU A 383 -5.69 1.50 -4.09
CA LEU A 383 -6.46 0.35 -3.63
C LEU A 383 -7.05 -0.41 -4.82
N LEU A 384 -6.89 -1.72 -4.79
CA LEU A 384 -7.36 -2.63 -5.81
C LEU A 384 -8.37 -3.58 -5.20
N VAL A 385 -9.57 -3.61 -5.75
CA VAL A 385 -10.67 -4.44 -5.26
C VAL A 385 -11.16 -5.33 -6.38
N ALA A 386 -11.03 -6.66 -6.20
CA ALA A 386 -11.63 -7.63 -7.11
C ALA A 386 -13.09 -7.87 -6.70
N GLU A 387 -13.99 -7.84 -7.67
CA GLU A 387 -15.43 -8.00 -7.46
C GLU A 387 -15.99 -9.22 -8.18
N ALA A 388 -16.88 -9.95 -7.51
CA ALA A 388 -17.62 -11.06 -8.12
C ALA A 388 -18.50 -10.60 -9.32
N THR A 389 -18.72 -9.30 -9.46
CA THR A 389 -19.51 -8.69 -10.54
C THR A 389 -18.73 -8.47 -11.85
N ASN A 390 -17.62 -9.16 -12.01
CA ASN A 390 -16.83 -9.17 -13.24
C ASN A 390 -16.04 -7.87 -13.49
N ARG A 391 -15.47 -7.29 -12.42
CA ARG A 391 -14.57 -6.15 -12.51
C ARG A 391 -13.51 -6.16 -11.42
N VAL A 392 -12.48 -5.42 -11.64
CA VAL A 392 -11.55 -4.97 -10.61
C VAL A 392 -11.62 -3.45 -10.59
N ASP A 393 -11.95 -2.91 -9.43
CA ASP A 393 -11.97 -1.48 -9.23
C ASP A 393 -10.59 -1.01 -8.77
N PHE A 394 -10.11 0.01 -9.46
CA PHE A 394 -8.94 0.76 -9.06
C PHE A 394 -9.41 2.04 -8.40
N PHE A 395 -9.05 2.19 -7.16
CA PHE A 395 -9.20 3.44 -6.46
C PHE A 395 -7.83 4.11 -6.43
N PHE A 396 -7.59 4.96 -7.41
CA PHE A 396 -6.37 5.74 -7.47
C PHE A 396 -6.31 6.71 -6.31
N PRO A 397 -5.11 7.07 -5.83
CA PRO A 397 -4.97 8.18 -4.91
C PRO A 397 -5.53 9.39 -5.63
N SER A 398 -6.70 9.82 -5.20
CA SER A 398 -7.43 10.94 -5.79
C SER A 398 -6.84 12.29 -5.36
N LEU A 399 -5.56 12.32 -4.92
CA LEU A 399 -4.91 13.54 -4.43
C LEU A 399 -3.41 13.57 -4.74
N THR A 400 -2.90 14.79 -4.89
CA THR A 400 -1.48 15.07 -4.90
C THR A 400 -1.13 15.93 -3.70
N VAL A 401 -0.11 15.56 -2.94
CA VAL A 401 0.42 16.36 -1.83
C VAL A 401 1.69 17.06 -2.31
N THR A 402 1.74 18.37 -2.10
CA THR A 402 2.88 19.19 -2.48
C THR A 402 3.34 20.09 -1.34
N ASN A 403 4.58 20.54 -1.40
CA ASN A 403 5.07 21.65 -0.62
C ASN A 403 4.32 22.94 -1.06
N ALA A 404 3.68 23.65 -0.14
CA ALA A 404 2.83 24.79 -0.46
C ALA A 404 3.61 26.01 -1.00
N ALA A 405 4.94 26.03 -0.83
CA ALA A 405 5.76 27.16 -1.28
C ALA A 405 6.23 27.04 -2.75
N ASN A 406 6.55 25.83 -3.23
CA ASN A 406 7.11 25.63 -4.56
C ASN A 406 6.39 24.54 -5.38
N TYR A 407 5.34 23.95 -4.83
CA TYR A 407 4.52 22.88 -5.43
C TYR A 407 5.26 21.59 -5.82
N SER A 408 6.45 21.40 -5.26
CA SER A 408 7.15 20.11 -5.40
C SER A 408 6.43 19.01 -4.62
N THR A 409 6.51 17.77 -5.11
CA THR A 409 5.96 16.59 -4.42
C THR A 409 6.84 16.10 -3.25
N ARG A 410 7.79 16.90 -2.83
CA ARG A 410 8.68 16.63 -1.71
C ARG A 410 8.05 17.07 -0.41
N VAL A 411 7.82 16.14 0.48
CA VAL A 411 7.09 16.34 1.72
C VAL A 411 7.98 16.03 2.92
N THR A 412 7.87 16.84 3.96
CA THR A 412 8.67 16.71 5.18
C THR A 412 7.81 17.02 6.42
N PRO A 413 8.15 16.48 7.61
CA PRO A 413 7.41 16.81 8.84
C PRO A 413 7.35 18.31 9.14
N GLY A 414 6.23 18.77 9.69
CA GLY A 414 6.03 20.15 10.13
C GLY A 414 5.83 21.18 9.01
N MET A 415 5.98 20.83 7.73
CA MET A 415 5.83 21.77 6.62
C MET A 415 4.39 22.19 6.39
N ILE A 416 4.21 23.34 5.73
CA ILE A 416 2.92 23.71 5.15
C ILE A 416 2.80 23.01 3.79
N GLY A 417 1.79 22.17 3.65
CA GLY A 417 1.49 21.40 2.45
C GLY A 417 0.21 21.84 1.77
N SER A 418 0.12 21.59 0.47
CA SER A 418 -1.12 21.70 -0.30
C SER A 418 -1.53 20.35 -0.85
N ILE A 419 -2.82 20.04 -0.78
CA ILE A 419 -3.43 18.87 -1.39
C ILE A 419 -4.27 19.31 -2.58
N TRP A 420 -4.10 18.64 -3.70
CA TRP A 420 -4.80 18.86 -4.97
C TRP A 420 -5.60 17.62 -5.33
N PRO A 421 -6.90 17.74 -5.65
CA PRO A 421 -7.69 16.60 -6.12
C PRO A 421 -7.25 16.16 -7.53
N ALA A 422 -7.25 14.86 -7.78
CA ALA A 422 -7.03 14.30 -9.11
C ALA A 422 -8.39 13.93 -9.72
N GLY A 423 -9.05 14.89 -10.36
CA GLY A 423 -10.28 14.66 -11.11
C GLY A 423 -11.61 14.80 -10.36
N ASN A 424 -11.63 14.77 -9.04
CA ASN A 424 -12.82 15.02 -8.22
C ASN A 424 -12.59 16.22 -7.29
N THR A 425 -13.65 16.90 -6.92
CA THR A 425 -13.57 18.03 -5.99
C THR A 425 -13.78 17.58 -4.54
N TYR A 426 -13.12 18.25 -3.59
CA TYR A 426 -13.32 18.05 -2.16
C TYR A 426 -14.49 18.90 -1.65
N GLY A 427 -15.72 18.39 -1.80
CA GLY A 427 -16.90 19.14 -1.39
C GLY A 427 -17.22 20.32 -2.31
N THR A 428 -18.04 21.25 -1.83
CA THR A 428 -18.57 22.40 -2.62
C THR A 428 -18.27 23.75 -1.95
N VAL A 429 -17.69 23.76 -0.75
CA VAL A 429 -17.53 24.95 0.08
C VAL A 429 -16.07 25.36 0.14
N THR A 430 -15.81 26.67 -0.03
CA THR A 430 -14.52 27.28 0.28
C THR A 430 -14.58 27.86 1.68
N LYS A 431 -13.57 27.58 2.52
CA LYS A 431 -13.46 28.06 3.89
C LYS A 431 -11.99 28.31 4.26
N ASP A 432 -11.73 29.48 4.83
CA ASP A 432 -10.44 29.82 5.42
C ASP A 432 -10.54 29.73 6.95
N PHE A 433 -9.46 29.34 7.63
CA PHE A 433 -9.46 29.25 9.09
C PHE A 433 -9.72 30.59 9.77
N ASN A 434 -9.30 31.70 9.16
CA ASN A 434 -9.54 33.05 9.67
C ASN A 434 -11.03 33.47 9.73
N GLU A 435 -11.90 32.72 9.05
CA GLU A 435 -13.36 32.93 9.12
C GLU A 435 -13.99 32.33 10.38
N LEU A 436 -13.21 31.66 11.22
CA LEU A 436 -13.67 31.09 12.49
C LEU A 436 -13.61 32.15 13.59
N ALA A 437 -14.53 32.05 14.55
CA ALA A 437 -14.54 32.95 15.72
C ALA A 437 -13.28 32.81 16.58
N ASN A 438 -12.73 31.56 16.66
CA ASN A 438 -11.47 31.24 17.34
C ASN A 438 -10.57 30.49 16.37
N PRO A 439 -9.80 31.16 15.50
CA PRO A 439 -9.04 30.55 14.43
C PRO A 439 -7.82 29.77 14.90
N LEU A 440 -7.38 29.93 16.15
CA LEU A 440 -6.19 29.25 16.69
C LEU A 440 -6.48 28.54 18.02
N PRO A 441 -5.90 27.35 18.27
CA PRO A 441 -5.07 26.60 17.31
C PRO A 441 -5.85 26.27 16.03
N LEU A 442 -5.12 26.07 14.91
CA LEU A 442 -5.75 25.73 13.64
C LEU A 442 -6.72 24.55 13.80
N PRO A 443 -7.90 24.60 13.17
CA PRO A 443 -8.87 23.51 13.24
C PRO A 443 -8.33 22.26 12.52
N THR A 444 -8.70 21.09 13.00
CA THR A 444 -8.45 19.82 12.30
C THR A 444 -9.61 19.38 11.41
N THR A 445 -10.75 20.11 11.49
CA THR A 445 -11.92 19.93 10.62
C THR A 445 -12.39 21.30 10.15
N LEU A 446 -12.52 21.47 8.84
CA LEU A 446 -12.95 22.72 8.23
C LEU A 446 -13.87 22.44 7.04
N ALA A 447 -15.07 23.01 6.99
CA ALA A 447 -16.08 22.76 5.95
C ALA A 447 -16.40 21.28 5.71
N ASP A 448 -16.53 20.48 6.78
CA ASP A 448 -16.71 19.03 6.76
C ASP A 448 -15.57 18.26 6.06
N ILE A 449 -14.38 18.85 6.02
CA ILE A 449 -13.17 18.21 5.51
C ILE A 449 -12.17 18.04 6.66
N GLN A 450 -11.55 16.89 6.70
CA GLN A 450 -10.44 16.56 7.58
C GLN A 450 -9.31 15.93 6.75
N VAL A 451 -8.08 16.27 7.04
CA VAL A 451 -6.89 15.61 6.51
C VAL A 451 -6.32 14.72 7.60
N LEU A 452 -6.20 13.44 7.29
CA LEU A 452 -5.57 12.45 8.17
C LEU A 452 -4.18 12.09 7.63
N VAL A 453 -3.19 12.07 8.49
CA VAL A 453 -1.84 11.58 8.17
C VAL A 453 -1.53 10.42 9.11
N ASN A 454 -1.44 9.19 8.59
CA ASN A 454 -1.41 7.96 9.38
C ASN A 454 -2.50 7.96 10.48
N ASP A 455 -3.75 8.18 10.07
CA ASP A 455 -4.97 8.27 10.91
C ASP A 455 -4.99 9.43 11.94
N LYS A 456 -3.99 10.31 11.95
CA LYS A 456 -3.95 11.48 12.84
C LYS A 456 -4.44 12.72 12.12
N PRO A 457 -5.40 13.47 12.69
CA PRO A 457 -5.88 14.70 12.09
C PRO A 457 -4.79 15.77 12.00
N ALA A 458 -4.66 16.39 10.83
CA ALA A 458 -3.72 17.47 10.56
C ALA A 458 -4.40 18.85 10.66
N PRO A 459 -3.72 19.90 11.15
CA PRO A 459 -4.24 21.26 11.20
C PRO A 459 -4.49 21.84 9.80
N LEU A 460 -5.61 22.52 9.60
CA LEU A 460 -6.06 23.05 8.32
C LEU A 460 -6.00 24.58 8.30
N PHE A 461 -5.37 25.13 7.23
CA PHE A 461 -5.40 26.56 6.94
C PHE A 461 -6.56 26.93 6.01
N PHE A 462 -6.81 26.09 5.00
CA PHE A 462 -7.73 26.43 3.92
C PHE A 462 -8.29 25.16 3.29
N VAL A 463 -9.57 25.20 2.93
CA VAL A 463 -10.28 24.16 2.19
C VAL A 463 -11.07 24.79 1.06
N SER A 464 -10.95 24.25 -0.13
CA SER A 464 -11.78 24.57 -1.29
C SER A 464 -12.06 23.30 -2.10
N PRO A 465 -12.98 23.35 -3.06
CA PRO A 465 -13.20 22.20 -3.97
C PRO A 465 -11.94 21.70 -4.68
N GLY A 466 -10.99 22.60 -4.98
CA GLY A 466 -9.77 22.28 -5.74
C GLY A 466 -8.47 22.28 -4.96
N GLN A 467 -8.47 22.65 -3.66
CA GLN A 467 -7.24 22.78 -2.88
C GLN A 467 -7.51 22.70 -1.38
N ILE A 468 -6.62 22.05 -0.65
CA ILE A 468 -6.56 22.09 0.81
C ILE A 468 -5.14 22.49 1.20
N ASN A 469 -5.00 23.50 2.09
CA ASN A 469 -3.72 23.83 2.73
C ASN A 469 -3.74 23.38 4.18
N PHE A 470 -2.71 22.66 4.59
CA PHE A 470 -2.62 22.02 5.90
C PHE A 470 -1.20 22.05 6.44
N GLN A 471 -1.04 21.86 7.74
CA GLN A 471 0.26 21.61 8.33
C GLN A 471 0.49 20.10 8.40
N MET A 472 1.57 19.61 7.78
CA MET A 472 2.00 18.22 7.94
C MET A 472 2.37 18.00 9.40
N PRO A 473 1.84 16.97 10.07
CA PRO A 473 2.17 16.71 11.47
C PRO A 473 3.69 16.60 11.70
N SER A 474 4.20 17.32 12.68
CA SER A 474 5.63 17.33 13.03
C SER A 474 6.09 16.01 13.67
N THR A 475 5.13 15.23 14.19
CA THR A 475 5.37 13.97 14.90
C THR A 475 5.54 12.75 13.99
N ILE A 476 5.31 12.88 12.68
CA ILE A 476 5.54 11.78 11.74
C ILE A 476 7.04 11.45 11.62
N THR A 477 7.35 10.31 11.01
CA THR A 477 8.75 9.94 10.71
C THR A 477 9.39 10.97 9.78
N ASP A 478 10.70 11.09 9.78
CA ASP A 478 11.50 11.96 8.89
C ASP A 478 12.03 11.22 7.66
N SER A 479 11.62 9.97 7.48
CA SER A 479 11.94 9.10 6.35
C SER A 479 10.86 8.02 6.19
N GLY A 480 10.87 7.30 5.07
CA GLY A 480 9.88 6.27 4.77
C GLY A 480 8.62 6.83 4.13
N THR A 481 7.47 6.24 4.40
CA THR A 481 6.18 6.60 3.80
C THR A 481 5.11 6.86 4.85
N VAL A 482 4.15 7.74 4.52
CA VAL A 482 2.93 7.97 5.29
C VAL A 482 1.72 7.94 4.36
N GLU A 483 0.57 7.56 4.88
CA GLU A 483 -0.70 7.71 4.18
C GLU A 483 -1.30 9.08 4.51
N VAL A 484 -1.74 9.79 3.48
CA VAL A 484 -2.52 11.03 3.59
C VAL A 484 -3.92 10.75 3.05
N GLN A 485 -4.94 11.07 3.84
CA GLN A 485 -6.34 10.93 3.46
C GLN A 485 -7.06 12.26 3.60
N VAL A 486 -7.98 12.51 2.69
CA VAL A 486 -9.00 13.55 2.82
C VAL A 486 -10.32 12.86 3.09
N VAL A 487 -10.97 13.18 4.19
CA VAL A 487 -12.22 12.55 4.61
C VAL A 487 -13.31 13.57 4.86
N SER A 488 -14.56 13.16 4.71
CA SER A 488 -15.75 13.89 5.16
C SER A 488 -16.30 13.20 6.41
N PRO A 489 -16.08 13.74 7.63
CA PRO A 489 -16.53 13.10 8.87
C PRO A 489 -18.04 12.93 8.95
N SER A 490 -18.83 13.87 8.45
CA SER A 490 -20.29 13.78 8.51
C SER A 490 -20.88 12.67 7.63
N LYS A 491 -20.14 12.26 6.60
CA LYS A 491 -20.56 11.20 5.66
C LYS A 491 -19.84 9.88 5.90
N ASP A 492 -18.89 9.82 6.83
CA ASP A 492 -17.98 8.68 7.05
C ASP A 492 -17.34 8.21 5.73
N GLN A 493 -16.87 9.17 4.91
CA GLN A 493 -16.41 8.91 3.54
C GLN A 493 -14.97 9.37 3.33
N ILE A 494 -14.14 8.51 2.72
CA ILE A 494 -12.84 8.88 2.17
C ILE A 494 -13.08 9.54 0.81
N LEU A 495 -12.68 10.81 0.68
CA LEU A 495 -12.74 11.58 -0.56
C LEU A 495 -11.48 11.41 -1.40
N GLY A 496 -10.36 11.10 -0.77
CA GLY A 496 -9.09 10.84 -1.41
C GLY A 496 -8.07 10.27 -0.44
N ALA A 497 -7.16 9.43 -0.95
CA ALA A 497 -6.07 8.88 -0.17
C ALA A 497 -4.83 8.70 -1.05
N ARG A 498 -3.64 8.84 -0.45
CA ARG A 498 -2.36 8.55 -1.11
C ARG A 498 -1.28 8.21 -0.10
N THR A 499 -0.46 7.22 -0.41
CA THR A 499 0.81 7.00 0.27
C THR A 499 1.89 7.88 -0.37
N ILE A 500 2.61 8.64 0.44
CA ILE A 500 3.66 9.57 0.01
C ILE A 500 4.96 9.29 0.74
N SER A 501 6.09 9.53 0.06
CA SER A 501 7.41 9.44 0.69
C SER A 501 7.70 10.70 1.50
N ILE A 502 8.28 10.51 2.68
CA ILE A 502 8.71 11.58 3.57
C ILE A 502 10.22 11.75 3.48
N LEU A 503 10.65 13.00 3.40
CA LEU A 503 12.04 13.41 3.40
C LEU A 503 12.39 14.13 4.71
N ASN A 504 13.67 14.11 5.07
CA ASN A 504 14.18 14.81 6.25
C ASN A 504 14.18 16.35 6.09
N SER A 505 14.18 16.84 4.84
CA SER A 505 14.05 18.27 4.51
C SER A 505 13.52 18.45 3.07
N SER A 506 12.83 19.58 2.85
CA SER A 506 12.33 20.02 1.54
C SER A 506 12.26 21.55 1.52
N PRO A 507 13.43 22.24 1.56
CA PRO A 507 13.48 23.68 1.68
C PRO A 507 12.77 24.38 0.51
N ALA A 508 11.90 25.36 0.82
CA ALA A 508 11.21 26.14 -0.20
C ALA A 508 10.84 27.51 0.36
N LEU A 509 10.89 28.55 -0.48
CA LEU A 509 10.51 29.92 -0.15
C LEU A 509 9.12 30.25 -0.70
N PHE A 510 8.28 30.86 0.11
CA PHE A 510 7.00 31.40 -0.35
C PHE A 510 7.23 32.60 -1.28
N THR A 511 6.38 32.75 -2.28
CA THR A 511 6.42 33.89 -3.21
C THR A 511 5.22 34.79 -3.03
N ASN A 512 5.37 36.06 -3.36
CA ASN A 512 4.36 37.09 -3.13
C ASN A 512 3.04 36.84 -3.86
N ASP A 513 3.12 36.18 -5.01
CA ASP A 513 1.97 35.87 -5.86
C ASP A 513 1.52 34.39 -5.74
N GLY A 514 2.16 33.63 -4.86
CA GLY A 514 1.87 32.20 -4.69
C GLY A 514 2.22 31.33 -5.90
N SER A 515 3.03 31.80 -6.84
CA SER A 515 3.34 31.07 -8.08
C SER A 515 4.46 30.02 -7.93
N GLY A 516 5.12 29.97 -6.76
CA GLY A 516 6.28 29.13 -6.48
C GLY A 516 7.57 29.61 -7.14
N GLY A 517 7.60 30.79 -7.74
CA GLY A 517 8.77 31.42 -8.33
C GLY A 517 8.68 32.94 -8.36
N GLY A 518 9.76 33.63 -8.72
CA GLY A 518 9.82 35.09 -8.71
C GLY A 518 10.00 35.69 -7.31
N GLN A 519 9.38 36.83 -7.04
CA GLN A 519 9.61 37.62 -5.83
C GLN A 519 9.19 36.88 -4.55
N VAL A 520 10.15 36.59 -3.68
CA VAL A 520 9.96 35.93 -2.39
C VAL A 520 9.10 36.79 -1.46
N ALA A 521 8.27 36.15 -0.66
CA ALA A 521 7.65 36.76 0.51
C ALA A 521 8.76 37.09 1.53
N ALA A 522 9.23 38.32 1.50
CA ALA A 522 10.36 38.78 2.32
C ALA A 522 10.14 40.19 2.88
N LEU A 523 10.74 40.46 4.05
CA LEU A 523 10.74 41.75 4.69
C LEU A 523 12.16 42.31 4.76
N ASN A 524 12.30 43.59 4.53
CA ASN A 524 13.52 44.36 4.79
C ASN A 524 13.73 44.53 6.31
N GLN A 525 14.87 45.01 6.72
CA GLN A 525 15.22 45.19 8.14
C GLN A 525 14.23 46.06 8.91
N ASP A 526 13.57 46.99 8.24
CA ASP A 526 12.53 47.88 8.82
C ASP A 526 11.11 47.26 8.82
N ASN A 527 11.01 45.97 8.55
CA ASN A 527 9.79 45.19 8.37
C ASN A 527 8.91 45.64 7.20
N SER A 528 9.40 46.46 6.31
CA SER A 528 8.71 46.78 5.06
C SER A 528 8.88 45.62 4.06
N ARG A 529 7.86 45.42 3.20
CA ARG A 529 7.88 44.35 2.19
C ARG A 529 9.00 44.60 1.16
N ASN A 530 9.83 43.60 0.94
CA ASN A 530 10.83 43.61 -0.13
C ASN A 530 10.17 43.56 -1.51
N SER A 531 10.57 44.45 -2.40
CA SER A 531 10.03 44.55 -3.76
C SER A 531 10.98 45.31 -4.69
N PRO A 532 10.80 45.28 -6.02
CA PRO A 532 11.58 46.08 -6.97
C PRO A 532 11.58 47.61 -6.68
N THR A 533 10.52 48.11 -6.04
CA THR A 533 10.40 49.52 -5.62
C THR A 533 10.83 49.77 -4.18
N ASN A 534 11.09 48.73 -3.41
CA ASN A 534 11.54 48.81 -2.02
C ASN A 534 12.60 47.74 -1.76
N ARG A 535 13.83 47.97 -2.23
CA ARG A 535 14.93 47.02 -2.25
C ARG A 535 15.60 46.91 -0.88
N ALA A 536 16.12 45.72 -0.60
CA ALA A 536 16.97 45.50 0.55
C ALA A 536 18.28 46.27 0.41
N LYS A 537 18.75 46.91 1.49
CA LYS A 537 20.00 47.66 1.51
C LYS A 537 21.18 46.73 1.87
N LYS A 538 22.35 47.07 1.34
CA LYS A 538 23.59 46.39 1.73
C LYS A 538 23.83 46.57 3.25
N ASN A 539 24.42 45.55 3.85
CA ASN A 539 24.68 45.46 5.29
C ASN A 539 23.43 45.46 6.18
N GLN A 540 22.23 45.32 5.60
CA GLN A 540 20.98 45.14 6.32
C GLN A 540 20.43 43.74 6.19
N VAL A 541 19.58 43.36 7.15
CA VAL A 541 18.96 42.03 7.18
C VAL A 541 17.72 41.98 6.29
N VAL A 542 17.59 40.90 5.54
CA VAL A 542 16.34 40.51 4.86
C VAL A 542 15.81 39.27 5.56
N GLN A 543 14.54 39.27 5.91
CA GLN A 543 13.80 38.12 6.46
C GLN A 543 13.11 37.41 5.31
N LEU A 544 13.49 36.15 5.06
CA LEU A 544 12.90 35.28 4.05
C LEU A 544 11.92 34.34 4.72
N PHE A 545 10.75 34.13 4.13
CA PHE A 545 9.75 33.20 4.65
C PHE A 545 9.57 32.02 3.73
N GLY A 546 9.54 30.81 4.32
CA GLY A 546 9.45 29.55 3.60
C GLY A 546 8.85 28.44 4.45
N THR A 547 9.04 27.22 4.00
CA THR A 547 8.64 25.99 4.70
C THR A 547 9.57 24.84 4.35
N GLY A 548 9.44 23.72 5.04
CA GLY A 548 10.15 22.49 4.71
C GLY A 548 11.51 22.27 5.35
N PRO A 549 11.82 22.84 6.55
CA PRO A 549 13.07 22.51 7.25
C PRO A 549 13.09 21.06 7.79
N GLY A 550 11.95 20.37 7.80
CA GLY A 550 11.79 19.10 8.50
C GLY A 550 11.49 19.27 9.97
N LYS A 551 11.79 18.25 10.78
CA LYS A 551 11.62 18.33 12.23
C LYS A 551 12.49 19.44 12.81
N VAL A 552 11.86 20.32 13.57
CA VAL A 552 12.50 21.40 14.29
C VAL A 552 12.39 21.11 15.79
N PRO A 553 13.51 21.06 16.54
CA PRO A 553 13.48 20.82 17.97
C PRO A 553 12.65 21.85 18.71
N ASN A 554 12.00 21.43 19.78
CA ASN A 554 11.17 22.30 20.62
C ASN A 554 10.06 23.05 19.84
N SER A 555 9.62 22.48 18.70
CA SER A 555 8.45 23.01 17.97
C SER A 555 7.22 23.05 18.90
N PRO A 556 6.40 24.11 18.81
CA PRO A 556 5.12 24.11 19.48
C PRO A 556 4.22 22.98 18.94
N PRO A 557 3.15 22.60 19.65
CA PRO A 557 2.15 21.67 19.11
C PRO A 557 1.66 22.11 17.73
N ASP A 558 1.42 21.14 16.83
CA ASP A 558 0.92 21.43 15.49
C ASP A 558 -0.36 22.28 15.54
N GLY A 559 -0.49 23.21 14.62
CA GLY A 559 -1.60 24.15 14.56
C GLY A 559 -1.48 25.35 15.49
N THR A 560 -0.44 25.44 16.31
CA THR A 560 -0.23 26.59 17.24
C THR A 560 0.86 27.53 16.76
N LEU A 561 0.79 28.78 17.24
CA LEU A 561 1.80 29.80 16.96
C LEU A 561 3.13 29.47 17.64
N SER A 562 4.23 29.80 16.98
CA SER A 562 5.54 29.87 17.64
C SER A 562 5.56 31.12 18.54
N SER A 563 5.75 30.95 19.86
CA SER A 563 5.74 32.03 20.85
C SER A 563 7.11 32.72 21.02
N GLY A 564 8.16 32.23 20.35
CA GLY A 564 9.53 32.73 20.47
C GLY A 564 10.43 32.21 19.38
N LEU A 565 11.74 32.39 19.55
CA LEU A 565 12.71 31.83 18.62
C LEU A 565 12.84 30.30 18.81
N VAL A 566 12.53 29.55 17.75
CA VAL A 566 12.64 28.10 17.71
C VAL A 566 13.58 27.74 16.55
N PRO A 567 14.89 27.65 16.80
CA PRO A 567 15.87 27.47 15.74
C PRO A 567 15.84 26.07 15.12
N THR A 568 16.16 25.98 13.83
CA THR A 568 16.37 24.72 13.13
C THR A 568 17.71 24.09 13.57
N GLU A 569 17.79 22.76 13.47
CA GLU A 569 19.08 22.05 13.63
C GLU A 569 19.87 22.04 12.32
N GLY A 570 21.17 22.29 12.42
CA GLY A 570 22.09 22.25 11.29
C GLY A 570 22.24 23.58 10.56
N ALA A 571 23.33 23.65 9.83
CA ALA A 571 23.66 24.86 9.06
C ALA A 571 22.81 24.96 7.79
N ILE A 572 22.31 26.16 7.54
CA ILE A 572 21.72 26.55 6.27
C ILE A 572 22.74 27.35 5.47
N GLN A 573 22.82 27.11 4.17
CA GLN A 573 23.56 27.93 3.21
C GLN A 573 22.58 28.71 2.33
N VAL A 574 22.77 30.00 2.24
CA VAL A 574 22.03 30.89 1.34
C VAL A 574 22.96 31.34 0.21
N TYR A 575 22.44 31.34 -1.01
CA TYR A 575 23.13 31.85 -2.18
C TYR A 575 22.35 33.05 -2.74
N LEU A 576 23.04 34.13 -3.07
CA LEU A 576 22.53 35.29 -3.78
C LEU A 576 23.27 35.41 -5.12
N ASP A 577 22.53 35.44 -6.24
CA ASP A 577 23.12 35.34 -7.61
C ASP A 577 24.10 34.17 -7.77
N GLY A 578 23.85 33.03 -7.10
CA GLY A 578 24.75 31.87 -7.08
C GLY A 578 25.97 32.02 -6.17
N ILE A 579 26.17 33.17 -5.50
CA ILE A 579 27.28 33.42 -4.58
C ILE A 579 26.88 33.00 -3.18
N PRO A 580 27.63 32.11 -2.51
CA PRO A 580 27.33 31.70 -1.15
C PRO A 580 27.52 32.87 -0.19
N VAL A 581 26.53 33.11 0.65
CA VAL A 581 26.60 34.11 1.74
C VAL A 581 27.38 33.49 2.91
N ALA A 582 28.24 34.28 3.56
CA ALA A 582 29.00 33.82 4.70
C ALA A 582 28.05 33.33 5.83
N ALA A 583 28.41 32.23 6.49
CA ALA A 583 27.57 31.66 7.57
C ALA A 583 27.27 32.67 8.70
N SER A 584 28.23 33.58 9.00
CA SER A 584 28.06 34.65 9.99
C SER A 584 27.04 35.72 9.57
N ALA A 585 26.63 35.77 8.31
CA ALA A 585 25.60 36.69 7.83
C ALA A 585 24.18 36.08 7.91
N ILE A 586 24.07 34.81 8.30
CA ILE A 586 22.78 34.17 8.57
C ILE A 586 22.52 34.30 10.08
N GLU A 587 21.66 35.26 10.45
CA GLU A 587 21.45 35.64 11.85
C GLU A 587 20.38 34.77 12.54
N TYR A 588 19.50 34.17 11.76
CA TYR A 588 18.46 33.27 12.27
C TYR A 588 18.02 32.29 11.18
N SER A 589 17.74 31.07 11.59
CA SER A 589 17.01 30.06 10.83
C SER A 589 16.16 29.25 11.81
N GLY A 590 14.83 29.36 11.72
CA GLY A 590 13.92 28.70 12.65
C GLY A 590 12.46 28.98 12.35
N LEU A 591 11.54 28.51 13.20
CA LEU A 591 10.12 28.82 13.07
C LEU A 591 9.89 30.33 13.29
N ALA A 592 9.06 30.91 12.42
CA ALA A 592 8.72 32.34 12.47
C ALA A 592 7.85 32.63 13.70
N PRO A 593 8.27 33.54 14.61
CA PRO A 593 7.45 33.93 15.75
C PRO A 593 6.10 34.51 15.31
N GLY A 594 5.02 34.09 15.97
CA GLY A 594 3.66 34.53 15.66
C GLY A 594 3.03 33.92 14.41
N LEU A 595 3.68 32.90 13.77
CA LEU A 595 3.14 32.17 12.62
C LEU A 595 3.13 30.67 12.89
N VAL A 596 2.23 29.94 12.22
CA VAL A 596 2.12 28.49 12.32
C VAL A 596 2.89 27.83 11.19
N GLY A 597 3.86 26.96 11.49
CA GLY A 597 4.57 26.13 10.51
C GLY A 597 5.42 26.89 9.47
N VAL A 598 5.59 28.19 9.61
CA VAL A 598 6.41 29.01 8.70
C VAL A 598 7.87 28.98 9.15
N TRP A 599 8.77 28.78 8.23
CA TRP A 599 10.22 28.88 8.41
C TRP A 599 10.70 30.28 8.06
N GLN A 600 11.42 30.93 8.97
CA GLN A 600 12.04 32.25 8.78
C GLN A 600 13.56 32.12 8.73
N ILE A 601 14.17 32.80 7.76
CA ILE A 601 15.62 32.87 7.59
C ILE A 601 16.02 34.36 7.51
N ASN A 602 16.84 34.80 8.43
CA ASN A 602 17.33 36.18 8.49
C ASN A 602 18.73 36.24 7.90
N VAL A 603 18.89 36.90 6.76
CA VAL A 603 20.15 36.99 6.01
C VAL A 603 20.58 38.44 5.90
N ARG A 604 21.78 38.75 6.36
CA ARG A 604 22.41 40.07 6.13
C ARG A 604 22.98 40.12 4.73
N ILE A 605 22.56 41.12 3.94
CA ILE A 605 23.10 41.35 2.58
C ILE A 605 24.56 41.76 2.73
N PRO A 606 25.51 41.08 2.07
CA PRO A 606 26.92 41.46 2.20
C PRO A 606 27.20 42.87 1.68
N GLU A 607 28.05 43.61 2.37
CA GLU A 607 28.37 44.99 2.02
C GLU A 607 28.93 45.14 0.61
N LYS A 608 29.76 44.18 0.18
CA LYS A 608 30.42 44.18 -1.14
C LYS A 608 29.60 43.41 -2.21
N PHE A 609 28.37 43.00 -1.87
CA PHE A 609 27.54 42.31 -2.85
C PHE A 609 27.04 43.25 -3.94
N VAL A 610 27.26 42.90 -5.21
CA VAL A 610 26.79 43.65 -6.37
C VAL A 610 25.85 42.75 -7.16
N PRO A 611 24.53 43.01 -7.15
CA PRO A 611 23.57 42.15 -7.85
C PRO A 611 23.67 42.33 -9.37
N VAL A 612 23.58 41.21 -10.13
CA VAL A 612 23.52 41.25 -11.60
C VAL A 612 22.23 41.93 -12.08
N VAL A 613 21.11 41.57 -11.44
CA VAL A 613 19.79 42.16 -11.70
C VAL A 613 19.20 42.63 -10.36
N PRO A 614 19.36 43.93 -10.01
CA PRO A 614 18.95 44.43 -8.68
C PRO A 614 17.50 44.23 -8.30
N ASN A 615 16.59 44.15 -9.27
CA ASN A 615 15.15 43.95 -9.05
C ASN A 615 14.76 42.47 -8.90
N ALA A 616 15.67 41.55 -9.23
CA ALA A 616 15.36 40.09 -9.27
C ALA A 616 16.63 39.25 -9.01
N VAL A 617 17.23 39.45 -7.83
CA VAL A 617 18.40 38.69 -7.37
C VAL A 617 17.98 37.27 -7.04
N PRO A 618 18.46 36.24 -7.76
CA PRO A 618 18.16 34.85 -7.45
C PRO A 618 18.56 34.48 -6.02
N VAL A 619 17.66 33.81 -5.31
CA VAL A 619 17.90 33.26 -3.96
C VAL A 619 17.75 31.75 -3.99
N LEU A 620 18.80 31.07 -3.55
CA LEU A 620 18.81 29.62 -3.41
C LEU A 620 19.14 29.26 -1.95
N LEU A 621 18.39 28.34 -1.40
CA LEU A 621 18.67 27.73 -0.10
C LEU A 621 19.26 26.35 -0.29
N GLN A 622 20.27 26.01 0.50
CA GLN A 622 20.70 24.66 0.75
C GLN A 622 20.58 24.37 2.24
N TYR A 623 19.80 23.36 2.59
CA TYR A 623 19.62 22.93 3.96
C TYR A 623 19.74 21.41 4.04
N ARG A 624 20.63 20.93 4.92
CA ARG A 624 21.07 19.55 4.94
C ARG A 624 21.65 19.19 3.55
N ASP A 625 21.17 18.12 2.90
CA ASP A 625 21.58 17.64 1.58
C ASP A 625 20.67 18.12 0.44
N ARG A 626 19.77 19.10 0.68
CA ARG A 626 18.72 19.51 -0.25
C ARG A 626 18.79 20.98 -0.61
N PHE A 627 18.46 21.25 -1.89
CA PHE A 627 18.32 22.60 -2.42
C PHE A 627 16.85 23.02 -2.54
N SER A 628 16.55 24.32 -2.41
CA SER A 628 15.21 24.89 -2.65
C SER A 628 14.84 24.96 -4.13
N LEU A 629 15.79 24.78 -5.03
CA LEU A 629 15.62 24.76 -6.48
C LEU A 629 16.13 23.47 -7.05
N GLU A 630 15.34 22.82 -7.91
CA GLU A 630 15.71 21.65 -8.69
C GLU A 630 15.28 21.80 -10.14
N GLN A 631 15.68 20.84 -10.97
CA GLN A 631 15.31 20.81 -12.39
C GLN A 631 13.79 20.88 -12.56
N GLY A 632 13.32 21.85 -13.34
CA GLY A 632 11.90 22.10 -13.61
C GLY A 632 11.21 23.05 -12.61
N MET A 633 11.85 23.44 -11.52
CA MET A 633 11.32 24.45 -10.59
C MET A 633 11.63 25.87 -11.05
N LYS A 634 10.79 26.81 -10.59
CA LYS A 634 10.96 28.24 -10.87
C LYS A 634 11.97 28.86 -9.90
N VAL A 635 12.77 29.80 -10.39
CA VAL A 635 13.73 30.53 -9.57
C VAL A 635 13.00 31.54 -8.67
N THR A 636 13.38 31.60 -7.40
CA THR A 636 12.92 32.60 -6.44
C THR A 636 13.90 33.77 -6.36
N THR A 637 13.40 35.00 -6.16
CA THR A 637 14.21 36.23 -6.20
C THR A 637 13.86 37.20 -5.09
N ILE A 638 14.81 38.05 -4.71
CA ILE A 638 14.60 39.29 -3.89
C ILE A 638 15.09 40.51 -4.64
N ALA A 639 14.67 41.67 -4.21
CA ALA A 639 15.21 42.93 -4.73
C ALA A 639 16.27 43.50 -3.77
N VAL A 640 17.44 43.87 -4.29
CA VAL A 640 18.59 44.37 -3.53
C VAL A 640 19.11 45.65 -4.21
N GLU A 641 19.58 46.61 -3.43
CA GLU A 641 20.22 47.82 -3.97
C GLU A 641 21.48 47.50 -4.76
N PRO A 642 21.77 48.24 -5.87
CA PRO A 642 22.94 48.05 -6.73
C PRO A 642 24.27 48.13 -6.00
#